data_32e2c6624d3b8638bac48fb1f1eacf7c
#
_entry.id   32e2c6624d3b8638bac48fb1f1eacf7c
#
_cell.length_a   1.000
_cell.length_b   1.000
_cell.length_c   1.000
_cell.angle_alpha   90.00
_cell.angle_beta   90.00
_cell.angle_gamma   90.00
#
_symmetry.space_group_name_H-M   'P 1'
#
loop_
_entity.id
_entity.type
_entity.pdbx_description
1 polymer ?
#
loop_
_entity_poly.entity_id
_entity_poly.type
_entity_poly.pdbx_seq_one_letter_code
_entity_poly.pdbx_strand_id
1 'polypeptide(L)'
;NVQLTLRAVCYLIGENASTWSVIQKVIRKEDFINSIVNLDTSRITRHGAEEARSIMNTPGFDYTAVNHSSRACGPLYKWVSSQLEYSDIIQRVKPLNDEMELLTQTSEELRKKHDECMAYIAVLNKEIEGYSTEYGLLTQKCQRISEDIQVVTQKSTRSYRLLESLKSEQKRWKDSLEEFKKQLSSMIGDCLLGASFVTYGGFFDQHHRSLLLSEWKQLLSDLEIPFNVHFDAMGYLSTAKQRLLWKSNGLPADELCTQNAIILDRFSRYPLLIDPSSQGMQFLTNLYSSNRVIKTSFLDKSFMKQLESALRFGSILLVQDVENADPVLNPLLNKEFHKEGGRTLIRIGDQEVDVSPAFKLFLSTRDSFHQFSPDLCSRVTFVNFTMTPSSLQDQCLNIIFEKEVPELAKQRTDLLQEQGGMQSRLRDLEEELLSSLNSLQGNILDDDSVMNTLEQLKTDAQTITESIRKSEEAVQIIAESSRVYRPLSEACSQLYFVVEMLHRVSFLYRYNLQFFLDILHDVLQQPLDPMFTPRQRMNALLLSFYRTVYARISHGLTHLDARIFALRMCQLFVRGSPDEPEPEEYQLLLRGTLSFIDPSAEKFVTAIFGNTLSESQSTQMEMHLSLEHTTALKKSLLQRPDYWRREFLTAPVESLLGVADEVGESGWTRGRALWRWLLLIKELRPELLIAASELVVRTLFDADFFAGETYDLKALVYEEVRSDQPLLLCSMPGYDASKRVEQLYDELQTPLDTIAMGNAESFTTATGLITAAAGRGTAVLLRNVHLCPEWLSTLEKMLYSLHPHANFRLLMTSEINPKLPPSLLRQCYKLVFETPTGIRASLKHSLSIVPEERMNAQPVERCRVYFLLLWLHAVVEERLRYVPVGWTKSYEFSETDLKCSLAVLDRWIAAASHGLAHMDPAALNWEAVRALL
;
A
#
# COMPACT_ATOMS: atom_id res chain seq x y z
N ASN A 1 29.48 -24.53 24.34
CA ASN A 1 28.26 -24.94 23.61
C ASN A 1 27.56 -26.10 24.32
N VAL A 2 28.24 -27.22 24.63
CA VAL A 2 27.65 -28.39 25.32
C VAL A 2 27.01 -28.01 26.65
N GLN A 3 27.74 -27.23 27.47
CA GLN A 3 27.26 -26.78 28.76
C GLN A 3 26.04 -25.87 28.65
N LEU A 4 26.03 -24.98 27.68
CA LEU A 4 24.92 -24.06 27.42
C LEU A 4 23.67 -24.81 26.98
N THR A 5 23.81 -25.76 26.06
CA THR A 5 22.69 -26.59 25.61
C THR A 5 22.05 -27.38 26.75
N LEU A 6 22.88 -28.05 27.56
CA LEU A 6 22.38 -28.85 28.67
C LEU A 6 21.79 -27.98 29.80
N ARG A 7 22.33 -26.79 30.01
CA ARG A 7 21.76 -25.79 30.91
C ARG A 7 20.38 -25.33 30.43
N ALA A 8 20.23 -25.04 29.17
CA ALA A 8 18.92 -24.68 28.57
C ALA A 8 17.90 -25.82 28.74
N VAL A 9 18.33 -27.07 28.52
CA VAL A 9 17.47 -28.24 28.74
C VAL A 9 17.06 -28.34 30.21
N CYS A 10 18.00 -28.18 31.16
CA CYS A 10 17.68 -28.23 32.58
C CYS A 10 16.65 -27.17 32.98
N TYR A 11 16.77 -25.95 32.50
CA TYR A 11 15.78 -24.90 32.77
C TYR A 11 14.39 -25.23 32.22
N LEU A 12 14.26 -25.85 31.03
CA LEU A 12 12.98 -26.25 30.50
C LEU A 12 12.30 -27.38 31.27
N ILE A 13 13.08 -28.33 31.82
CA ILE A 13 12.53 -29.39 32.67
C ILE A 13 12.33 -28.97 34.13
N GLY A 14 12.54 -27.66 34.45
CA GLY A 14 12.27 -27.09 35.77
C GLY A 14 13.40 -27.23 36.78
N GLU A 15 14.59 -27.67 36.37
CA GLU A 15 15.76 -27.83 37.21
C GLU A 15 16.67 -26.58 37.08
N ASN A 16 16.84 -25.85 38.17
CA ASN A 16 17.68 -24.65 38.17
C ASN A 16 19.18 -25.04 38.27
N ALA A 17 19.79 -25.26 37.13
CA ALA A 17 21.17 -25.72 37.00
C ALA A 17 22.10 -24.64 36.47
N SER A 18 22.57 -23.74 37.34
CA SER A 18 23.42 -22.60 36.96
C SER A 18 24.90 -22.97 36.76
N THR A 19 25.39 -24.00 37.42
CA THR A 19 26.80 -24.41 37.36
C THR A 19 26.96 -25.78 36.72
N TRP A 20 28.11 -26.01 36.10
CA TRP A 20 28.43 -27.29 35.43
C TRP A 20 28.30 -28.50 36.35
N SER A 21 28.70 -28.39 37.60
CA SER A 21 28.58 -29.47 38.58
C SER A 21 27.13 -29.86 38.89
N VAL A 22 26.22 -28.90 38.85
CA VAL A 22 24.79 -29.14 39.04
C VAL A 22 24.18 -29.78 37.78
N ILE A 23 24.53 -29.29 36.60
CA ILE A 23 24.11 -29.89 35.33
C ILE A 23 24.51 -31.36 35.24
N GLN A 24 25.74 -31.70 35.61
CA GLN A 24 26.22 -33.08 35.64
C GLN A 24 25.42 -33.98 36.60
N LYS A 25 24.97 -33.44 37.74
CA LYS A 25 24.11 -34.19 38.68
C LYS A 25 22.72 -34.44 38.11
N VAL A 26 22.17 -33.45 37.40
CA VAL A 26 20.85 -33.58 36.75
C VAL A 26 20.88 -34.60 35.61
N ILE A 27 21.91 -34.58 34.76
CA ILE A 27 22.07 -35.51 33.62
C ILE A 27 22.27 -36.95 34.09
N ARG A 28 22.83 -37.15 35.27
CA ARG A 28 23.05 -38.50 35.82
C ARG A 28 21.83 -39.12 36.50
N LYS A 29 20.72 -38.38 36.63
CA LYS A 29 19.46 -38.94 37.09
C LYS A 29 18.95 -39.95 36.07
N GLU A 30 18.50 -41.11 36.51
CA GLU A 30 17.96 -42.16 35.61
C GLU A 30 16.77 -41.69 34.81
N ASP A 31 16.01 -40.75 35.33
CA ASP A 31 14.83 -40.18 34.71
C ASP A 31 15.07 -38.96 33.80
N PHE A 32 16.32 -38.52 33.61
CA PHE A 32 16.64 -37.32 32.87
C PHE A 32 16.10 -37.34 31.43
N ILE A 33 16.33 -38.48 30.74
CA ILE A 33 15.81 -38.63 29.34
C ILE A 33 14.30 -38.72 29.30
N ASN A 34 13.69 -39.42 30.28
CA ASN A 34 12.24 -39.50 30.39
C ASN A 34 11.60 -38.13 30.67
N SER A 35 12.26 -37.29 31.47
CA SER A 35 11.80 -35.91 31.73
C SER A 35 11.84 -35.04 30.50
N ILE A 36 12.75 -35.26 29.56
CA ILE A 36 12.82 -34.56 28.29
C ILE A 36 11.73 -35.07 27.34
N VAL A 37 11.57 -36.41 27.24
CA VAL A 37 10.61 -37.01 26.27
C VAL A 37 9.17 -36.77 26.68
N ASN A 38 8.87 -36.81 27.97
CA ASN A 38 7.51 -36.63 28.51
C ASN A 38 7.26 -35.22 29.05
N LEU A 39 8.03 -34.23 28.62
CA LEU A 39 7.83 -32.86 29.06
C LEU A 39 6.47 -32.34 28.52
N ASP A 40 5.58 -32.10 29.44
CA ASP A 40 4.38 -31.37 29.13
C ASP A 40 4.71 -29.88 29.00
N THR A 41 4.71 -29.39 27.78
CA THR A 41 5.06 -27.99 27.47
C THR A 41 4.19 -26.98 28.22
N SER A 42 3.03 -27.42 28.67
CA SER A 42 2.13 -26.62 29.49
C SER A 42 2.68 -26.33 30.90
N ARG A 43 3.67 -27.08 31.35
CA ARG A 43 4.28 -26.97 32.70
C ARG A 43 5.61 -26.21 32.71
N ILE A 44 6.10 -25.83 31.54
CA ILE A 44 7.31 -25.02 31.43
C ILE A 44 7.08 -23.69 32.13
N THR A 45 7.89 -23.38 33.15
CA THR A 45 7.76 -22.13 33.89
C THR A 45 8.28 -20.97 33.07
N ARG A 46 7.66 -19.80 33.19
CA ARG A 46 8.07 -18.60 32.43
C ARG A 46 9.53 -18.27 32.64
N HIS A 47 10.01 -18.38 33.89
CA HIS A 47 11.43 -18.16 34.24
C HIS A 47 12.33 -19.20 33.53
N GLY A 48 11.93 -20.47 33.50
CA GLY A 48 12.68 -21.51 32.78
C GLY A 48 12.74 -21.26 31.28
N ALA A 49 11.62 -20.79 30.67
CA ALA A 49 11.60 -20.42 29.26
C ALA A 49 12.42 -19.15 28.94
N GLU A 50 12.39 -18.14 29.79
CA GLU A 50 13.19 -16.91 29.65
C GLU A 50 14.72 -17.19 29.78
N GLU A 51 15.11 -17.98 30.75
CA GLU A 51 16.51 -18.39 30.94
C GLU A 51 17.00 -19.27 29.78
N ALA A 52 16.21 -20.24 29.36
CA ALA A 52 16.54 -21.06 28.20
C ALA A 52 16.65 -20.20 26.92
N ARG A 53 15.78 -19.23 26.73
CA ARG A 53 15.78 -18.29 25.58
C ARG A 53 17.01 -17.35 25.63
N SER A 54 17.34 -16.85 26.80
CA SER A 54 18.58 -16.07 27.02
C SER A 54 19.81 -16.85 26.57
N ILE A 55 19.85 -18.15 26.91
CA ILE A 55 20.96 -19.02 26.52
C ILE A 55 20.95 -19.27 25.01
N MET A 56 19.79 -19.51 24.41
CA MET A 56 19.66 -19.75 22.97
C MET A 56 20.06 -18.52 22.13
N ASN A 57 19.87 -17.31 22.66
CA ASN A 57 20.21 -16.05 21.98
C ASN A 57 21.67 -15.61 22.23
N THR A 58 22.51 -16.42 22.85
CA THR A 58 23.92 -16.09 23.06
C THR A 58 24.65 -16.00 21.71
N PRO A 59 25.39 -14.93 21.43
CA PRO A 59 26.12 -14.78 20.18
C PRO A 59 27.08 -15.95 19.92
N GLY A 60 26.94 -16.59 18.74
CA GLY A 60 27.76 -17.77 18.39
C GLY A 60 27.24 -19.09 18.94
N PHE A 61 26.05 -19.12 19.55
CA PHE A 61 25.40 -20.32 20.02
C PHE A 61 24.29 -20.74 19.05
N ASP A 62 24.68 -21.38 17.97
CA ASP A 62 23.77 -21.89 16.95
C ASP A 62 23.82 -23.44 16.90
N TYR A 63 22.87 -23.99 16.16
CA TYR A 63 22.77 -25.45 15.98
C TYR A 63 24.08 -26.06 15.43
N THR A 64 24.73 -25.38 14.49
CA THR A 64 25.93 -25.88 13.83
C THR A 64 27.09 -25.93 14.80
N ALA A 65 27.26 -24.87 15.59
CA ALA A 65 28.29 -24.79 16.64
C ALA A 65 28.06 -25.79 17.78
N VAL A 66 26.80 -26.02 18.14
CA VAL A 66 26.44 -27.03 19.17
C VAL A 66 26.65 -28.44 18.66
N ASN A 67 26.18 -28.74 17.44
CA ASN A 67 26.30 -30.09 16.87
C ASN A 67 27.75 -30.46 16.50
N HIS A 68 28.58 -29.46 16.17
CA HIS A 68 30.01 -29.64 15.99
C HIS A 68 30.72 -29.92 17.31
N SER A 69 30.29 -29.24 18.38
CA SER A 69 30.87 -29.47 19.73
C SER A 69 30.43 -30.79 20.35
N SER A 70 29.23 -31.26 20.04
CA SER A 70 28.73 -32.58 20.49
C SER A 70 27.50 -32.98 19.65
N ARG A 71 27.62 -34.11 18.94
CA ARG A 71 26.51 -34.72 18.17
C ARG A 71 25.28 -35.05 19.03
N ALA A 72 25.47 -35.35 20.30
CA ALA A 72 24.38 -35.65 21.23
C ALA A 72 23.62 -34.39 21.66
N CYS A 73 24.26 -33.23 21.63
CA CYS A 73 23.64 -31.96 22.04
C CYS A 73 22.88 -31.25 20.89
N GLY A 74 23.18 -31.63 19.62
CA GLY A 74 22.45 -31.08 18.49
C GLY A 74 20.93 -31.30 18.54
N PRO A 75 20.47 -32.57 18.72
CA PRO A 75 19.05 -32.86 18.92
C PRO A 75 18.43 -32.12 20.12
N LEU A 76 19.20 -32.01 21.22
CA LEU A 76 18.74 -31.27 22.41
C LEU A 76 18.60 -29.78 22.17
N TYR A 77 19.48 -29.18 21.37
CA TYR A 77 19.37 -27.80 20.97
C TYR A 77 18.08 -27.56 20.18
N LYS A 78 17.79 -28.42 19.17
CA LYS A 78 16.56 -28.36 18.41
C LYS A 78 15.33 -28.59 19.28
N TRP A 79 15.40 -29.52 20.18
CA TRP A 79 14.31 -29.79 21.11
C TRP A 79 14.00 -28.56 21.98
N VAL A 80 15.04 -27.90 22.54
CA VAL A 80 14.86 -26.65 23.30
C VAL A 80 14.21 -25.56 22.45
N SER A 81 14.68 -25.37 21.21
CA SER A 81 14.10 -24.40 20.29
C SER A 81 12.63 -24.69 20.02
N SER A 82 12.31 -25.94 19.68
CA SER A 82 10.93 -26.36 19.39
C SER A 82 10.01 -26.26 20.62
N GLN A 83 10.50 -26.54 21.81
CA GLN A 83 9.70 -26.42 23.03
C GLN A 83 9.42 -24.96 23.39
N LEU A 84 10.38 -24.06 23.16
CA LEU A 84 10.20 -22.63 23.35
C LEU A 84 9.19 -22.06 22.35
N GLU A 85 9.28 -22.46 21.07
CA GLU A 85 8.34 -22.07 20.04
C GLU A 85 6.92 -22.60 20.31
N TYR A 86 6.82 -23.87 20.71
CA TYR A 86 5.53 -24.49 21.04
C TYR A 86 4.90 -23.89 22.31
N SER A 87 5.72 -23.59 23.31
CA SER A 87 5.29 -22.89 24.54
C SER A 87 4.69 -21.52 24.18
N ASP A 88 5.34 -20.79 23.27
CA ASP A 88 4.88 -19.48 22.81
C ASP A 88 3.53 -19.55 22.02
N ILE A 89 3.28 -20.67 21.33
CA ILE A 89 2.02 -20.93 20.63
C ILE A 89 0.86 -21.13 21.60
N ILE A 90 1.06 -21.98 22.58
CA ILE A 90 0.00 -22.34 23.56
C ILE A 90 -0.51 -21.09 24.29
N GLN A 91 0.38 -20.09 24.53
CA GLN A 91 0.03 -18.88 25.27
C GLN A 91 -0.89 -17.89 24.55
N ARG A 92 -0.96 -17.96 23.24
CA ARG A 92 -1.76 -16.99 22.44
C ARG A 92 -3.20 -17.44 22.16
N VAL A 93 -3.48 -18.74 22.31
CA VAL A 93 -4.81 -19.32 21.98
C VAL A 93 -5.82 -19.18 23.11
N LYS A 94 -5.37 -19.09 24.38
CA LYS A 94 -6.27 -19.09 25.52
C LYS A 94 -7.21 -17.87 25.60
N PRO A 95 -6.75 -16.60 25.33
CA PRO A 95 -7.64 -15.43 25.38
C PRO A 95 -8.72 -15.41 24.29
N LEU A 96 -8.49 -16.08 23.14
CA LEU A 96 -9.41 -16.03 22.01
C LEU A 96 -10.68 -16.86 22.22
N ASN A 97 -10.58 -17.94 22.97
CA ASN A 97 -11.75 -18.73 23.32
C ASN A 97 -12.67 -18.01 24.31
N ASP A 98 -12.10 -17.28 25.30
CA ASP A 98 -12.88 -16.53 26.28
C ASP A 98 -13.58 -15.31 25.64
N GLU A 99 -12.93 -14.70 24.62
CA GLU A 99 -13.57 -13.61 23.88
C GLU A 99 -14.69 -14.11 22.96
N MET A 100 -14.56 -15.33 22.41
CA MET A 100 -15.66 -15.97 21.68
C MET A 100 -16.86 -16.32 22.60
N GLU A 101 -16.57 -16.76 23.84
CA GLU A 101 -17.61 -16.98 24.83
C GLU A 101 -18.28 -15.66 25.25
N LEU A 102 -17.50 -14.59 25.43
CA LEU A 102 -18.03 -13.26 25.76
C LEU A 102 -18.85 -12.66 24.62
N LEU A 103 -18.40 -12.84 23.37
CA LEU A 103 -19.15 -12.38 22.19
C LEU A 103 -20.42 -13.19 21.95
N THR A 104 -20.42 -14.49 22.30
CA THR A 104 -21.64 -15.29 22.26
C THR A 104 -22.62 -14.84 23.36
N GLN A 105 -22.13 -14.55 24.57
CA GLN A 105 -22.95 -14.01 25.66
C GLN A 105 -23.48 -12.61 25.34
N THR A 106 -22.63 -11.71 24.78
CA THR A 106 -23.09 -10.38 24.35
C THR A 106 -24.08 -10.44 23.19
N SER A 107 -23.96 -11.43 22.31
CA SER A 107 -24.93 -11.68 21.24
C SER A 107 -26.27 -12.16 21.82
N GLU A 108 -26.21 -13.02 22.84
CA GLU A 108 -27.43 -13.48 23.58
C GLU A 108 -28.04 -12.35 24.39
N GLU A 109 -27.22 -11.47 25.00
CA GLU A 109 -27.72 -10.30 25.73
C GLU A 109 -28.34 -9.26 24.79
N LEU A 110 -27.73 -9.03 23.62
CA LEU A 110 -28.31 -8.16 22.60
C LEU A 110 -29.62 -8.73 22.05
N ARG A 111 -29.69 -10.06 21.93
CA ARG A 111 -30.95 -10.75 21.53
C ARG A 111 -32.03 -10.61 22.60
N LYS A 112 -31.66 -10.73 23.90
CA LYS A 112 -32.58 -10.46 25.01
C LYS A 112 -33.04 -9.01 25.03
N LYS A 113 -32.12 -8.05 24.82
CA LYS A 113 -32.50 -6.62 24.73
C LYS A 113 -33.36 -6.33 23.51
N HIS A 114 -33.15 -7.04 22.41
CA HIS A 114 -34.03 -6.98 21.24
C HIS A 114 -35.45 -7.47 21.57
N ASP A 115 -35.54 -8.63 22.25
CA ASP A 115 -36.84 -9.21 22.66
C ASP A 115 -37.53 -8.34 23.73
N GLU A 116 -36.75 -7.71 24.63
CA GLU A 116 -37.27 -6.74 25.61
C GLU A 116 -37.77 -5.46 24.93
N CYS A 117 -37.05 -4.94 23.91
CA CYS A 117 -37.52 -3.81 23.09
C CYS A 117 -38.80 -4.16 22.32
N MET A 118 -38.92 -5.39 21.82
CA MET A 118 -40.12 -5.86 21.13
C MET A 118 -41.31 -6.01 22.08
N ALA A 119 -41.04 -6.52 23.28
CA ALA A 119 -42.05 -6.56 24.33
C ALA A 119 -42.51 -5.15 24.76
N TYR A 120 -41.57 -4.20 24.82
CA TYR A 120 -41.85 -2.80 25.14
C TYR A 120 -42.71 -2.11 24.06
N ILE A 121 -42.43 -2.37 22.78
CA ILE A 121 -43.23 -1.88 21.65
C ILE A 121 -44.63 -2.45 21.69
N ALA A 122 -44.79 -3.73 22.07
CA ALA A 122 -46.11 -4.36 22.21
C ALA A 122 -46.93 -3.77 23.39
N VAL A 123 -46.24 -3.41 24.49
CA VAL A 123 -46.85 -2.72 25.62
C VAL A 123 -47.29 -1.30 25.23
N LEU A 124 -46.46 -0.55 24.53
CA LEU A 124 -46.78 0.80 24.06
C LEU A 124 -47.96 0.80 23.08
N ASN A 125 -48.05 -0.17 22.19
CA ASN A 125 -49.21 -0.32 21.32
C ASN A 125 -50.50 -0.60 22.11
N LYS A 126 -50.41 -1.39 23.19
CA LYS A 126 -51.54 -1.66 24.08
C LYS A 126 -51.93 -0.44 24.93
N GLU A 127 -50.95 0.36 25.33
CA GLU A 127 -51.21 1.63 26.03
C GLU A 127 -51.85 2.67 25.12
N ILE A 128 -51.43 2.77 23.84
CA ILE A 128 -52.05 3.64 22.84
C ILE A 128 -53.50 3.25 22.58
N GLU A 129 -53.80 1.96 22.52
CA GLU A 129 -55.17 1.47 22.45
C GLU A 129 -55.97 1.80 23.72
N GLY A 130 -55.34 1.67 24.90
CA GLY A 130 -55.90 2.07 26.18
C GLY A 130 -56.18 3.57 26.23
N TYR A 131 -55.24 4.41 25.82
CA TYR A 131 -55.43 5.86 25.73
C TYR A 131 -56.48 6.28 24.71
N SER A 132 -56.62 5.54 23.58
CA SER A 132 -57.67 5.79 22.61
C SER A 132 -59.09 5.54 23.16
N THR A 133 -59.23 4.46 23.97
CA THR A 133 -60.48 4.15 24.66
C THR A 133 -60.76 5.11 25.82
N GLU A 134 -59.73 5.53 26.55
CA GLU A 134 -59.84 6.49 27.64
C GLU A 134 -60.16 7.93 27.10
N TYR A 135 -59.62 8.30 25.94
CA TYR A 135 -59.98 9.53 25.23
C TYR A 135 -61.45 9.52 24.80
N GLY A 136 -61.96 8.36 24.33
CA GLY A 136 -63.40 8.18 24.02
C GLY A 136 -64.32 8.36 25.24
N LEU A 137 -63.90 7.85 26.41
CA LEU A 137 -64.62 8.00 27.66
C LEU A 137 -64.55 9.43 28.21
N LEU A 138 -63.41 10.15 28.07
CA LEU A 138 -63.26 11.54 28.43
C LEU A 138 -64.14 12.47 27.55
N THR A 139 -64.19 12.19 26.26
CA THR A 139 -65.07 12.95 25.34
C THR A 139 -66.57 12.84 25.69
N GLN A 140 -67.03 11.65 26.16
CA GLN A 140 -68.39 11.44 26.66
C GLN A 140 -68.65 12.20 27.99
N LYS A 141 -67.64 12.30 28.88
CA LYS A 141 -67.77 13.12 30.08
C LYS A 141 -67.79 14.59 29.82
N CYS A 142 -67.04 15.10 28.81
CA CYS A 142 -67.06 16.50 28.41
C CYS A 142 -68.36 16.95 27.80
N GLN A 143 -69.11 16.04 27.16
CA GLN A 143 -70.46 16.35 26.65
C GLN A 143 -71.48 16.60 27.76
N ARG A 144 -71.24 16.14 28.99
CA ARG A 144 -72.13 16.32 30.14
C ARG A 144 -71.96 17.63 30.93
N ILE A 145 -70.91 18.32 30.65
CA ILE A 145 -70.64 19.57 31.33
C ILE A 145 -70.93 20.77 30.39
N SER A 146 -72.19 20.90 30.04
CA SER A 146 -72.65 21.93 29.12
C SER A 146 -72.80 23.34 29.73
N GLU A 147 -72.44 23.55 31.01
CA GLU A 147 -72.64 24.83 31.72
C GLU A 147 -71.36 25.74 31.77
N ASP A 148 -70.23 25.21 31.46
CA ASP A 148 -69.03 26.04 31.35
C ASP A 148 -68.52 26.15 29.88
N ILE A 149 -69.36 26.73 29.03
CA ILE A 149 -69.13 26.87 27.59
C ILE A 149 -67.83 27.63 27.33
N GLN A 150 -67.43 28.56 28.18
CA GLN A 150 -66.18 29.32 27.98
C GLN A 150 -64.94 28.47 28.26
N VAL A 151 -64.92 27.61 29.27
CA VAL A 151 -63.82 26.70 29.58
C VAL A 151 -63.74 25.59 28.53
N VAL A 152 -64.89 25.08 28.09
CA VAL A 152 -64.96 24.06 27.04
C VAL A 152 -64.48 24.61 25.69
N THR A 153 -64.80 25.88 25.32
CA THR A 153 -64.35 26.47 24.10
C THR A 153 -62.86 26.73 24.10
N GLN A 154 -62.29 27.20 25.24
CA GLN A 154 -60.83 27.32 25.40
C GLN A 154 -60.13 25.93 25.36
N LYS A 155 -60.68 24.93 26.03
CA LYS A 155 -60.17 23.54 25.98
C LYS A 155 -60.31 22.97 24.56
N SER A 156 -61.38 23.22 23.86
CA SER A 156 -61.61 22.81 22.48
C SER A 156 -60.59 23.48 21.50
N THR A 157 -60.37 24.77 21.65
CA THR A 157 -59.40 25.49 20.81
C THR A 157 -57.97 25.04 21.06
N ARG A 158 -57.64 24.77 22.33
CA ARG A 158 -56.34 24.18 22.69
C ARG A 158 -56.20 22.75 22.15
N SER A 159 -57.25 21.92 22.32
CA SER A 159 -57.32 20.59 21.74
C SER A 159 -57.13 20.58 20.22
N TYR A 160 -57.75 21.56 19.53
CA TYR A 160 -57.61 21.66 18.09
C TYR A 160 -56.18 22.02 17.64
N ARG A 161 -55.57 22.99 18.35
CA ARG A 161 -54.13 23.31 18.07
C ARG A 161 -53.22 22.12 18.35
N LEU A 162 -53.46 21.39 19.44
CA LEU A 162 -52.68 20.21 19.81
C LEU A 162 -52.88 19.06 18.82
N LEU A 163 -54.10 18.82 18.38
CA LEU A 163 -54.43 17.84 17.34
C LEU A 163 -53.81 18.22 15.99
N GLU A 164 -53.86 19.50 15.60
CA GLU A 164 -53.24 19.96 14.35
C GLU A 164 -51.69 19.91 14.42
N SER A 165 -51.12 20.18 15.60
CA SER A 165 -49.68 20.07 15.78
C SER A 165 -49.22 18.60 15.84
N LEU A 166 -50.01 17.70 16.43
CA LEU A 166 -49.67 16.27 16.52
C LEU A 166 -50.10 15.48 15.29
N LYS A 167 -50.93 16.03 14.41
CA LYS A 167 -51.41 15.34 13.21
C LYS A 167 -50.28 15.04 12.20
N SER A 168 -49.33 15.95 12.05
CA SER A 168 -48.13 15.76 11.24
C SER A 168 -47.20 14.72 11.85
N GLU A 169 -47.06 14.76 13.19
CA GLU A 169 -46.28 13.82 13.95
C GLU A 169 -46.90 12.42 13.97
N GLN A 170 -48.25 12.33 14.13
CA GLN A 170 -48.98 11.07 14.05
C GLN A 170 -48.79 10.40 12.68
N LYS A 171 -48.82 11.21 11.57
CA LYS A 171 -48.56 10.67 10.25
C LYS A 171 -47.12 10.13 10.17
N ARG A 172 -46.15 10.93 10.59
CA ARG A 172 -44.75 10.55 10.63
C ARG A 172 -44.50 9.29 11.44
N TRP A 173 -45.12 9.20 12.65
CA TRP A 173 -45.02 8.02 13.51
C TRP A 173 -45.73 6.80 12.92
N LYS A 174 -46.85 6.97 12.23
CA LYS A 174 -47.46 5.89 11.46
C LYS A 174 -46.61 5.37 10.32
N ASP A 175 -46.03 6.29 9.57
CA ASP A 175 -45.12 5.96 8.47
C ASP A 175 -43.86 5.24 9.02
N SER A 176 -43.30 5.72 10.12
CA SER A 176 -42.17 5.08 10.81
C SER A 176 -42.57 3.69 11.38
N LEU A 177 -43.77 3.53 11.90
CA LEU A 177 -44.25 2.27 12.45
C LEU A 177 -44.52 1.23 11.36
N GLU A 178 -44.97 1.66 10.18
CA GLU A 178 -45.04 0.80 9.00
C GLU A 178 -43.65 0.42 8.48
N GLU A 179 -42.70 1.35 8.51
CA GLU A 179 -41.32 1.09 8.18
C GLU A 179 -40.64 0.11 9.15
N PHE A 180 -40.85 0.29 10.45
CA PHE A 180 -40.40 -0.67 11.45
C PHE A 180 -41.04 -2.05 11.31
N LYS A 181 -42.33 -2.13 10.97
CA LYS A 181 -42.97 -3.41 10.67
C LYS A 181 -42.39 -4.12 9.46
N LYS A 182 -42.03 -3.34 8.39
CA LYS A 182 -41.32 -3.87 7.24
C LYS A 182 -39.93 -4.33 7.62
N GLN A 183 -39.18 -3.52 8.39
CA GLN A 183 -37.86 -3.88 8.89
C GLN A 183 -37.91 -5.14 9.77
N LEU A 184 -38.93 -5.31 10.63
CA LEU A 184 -39.12 -6.52 11.41
C LEU A 184 -39.38 -7.75 10.57
N SER A 185 -40.15 -7.61 9.48
CA SER A 185 -40.40 -8.75 8.58
C SER A 185 -39.16 -9.16 7.78
N SER A 186 -38.27 -8.20 7.43
CA SER A 186 -37.02 -8.47 6.68
C SER A 186 -35.80 -8.75 7.56
N MET A 187 -35.94 -8.60 8.88
CA MET A 187 -34.84 -8.61 9.85
C MET A 187 -33.96 -9.87 9.78
N ILE A 188 -34.57 -11.05 9.58
CA ILE A 188 -33.84 -12.31 9.48
C ILE A 188 -32.90 -12.29 8.27
N GLY A 189 -33.41 -11.91 7.09
CA GLY A 189 -32.61 -11.83 5.89
C GLY A 189 -31.55 -10.73 5.96
N ASP A 190 -31.91 -9.56 6.52
CA ASP A 190 -30.99 -8.44 6.67
C ASP A 190 -29.86 -8.76 7.67
N CYS A 191 -30.17 -9.46 8.78
CA CYS A 191 -29.15 -9.95 9.71
C CYS A 191 -28.23 -10.99 9.07
N LEU A 192 -28.76 -11.89 8.26
CA LEU A 192 -27.96 -12.87 7.52
C LEU A 192 -27.01 -12.19 6.53
N LEU A 193 -27.51 -11.22 5.77
CA LEU A 193 -26.69 -10.45 4.83
C LEU A 193 -25.60 -9.66 5.58
N GLY A 194 -25.95 -9.00 6.68
CA GLY A 194 -24.99 -8.26 7.49
C GLY A 194 -23.92 -9.14 8.12
N ALA A 195 -24.30 -10.27 8.70
CA ALA A 195 -23.37 -11.23 9.30
C ALA A 195 -22.45 -11.87 8.25
N SER A 196 -22.99 -12.25 7.09
CA SER A 196 -22.21 -12.77 5.98
C SER A 196 -21.23 -11.75 5.44
N PHE A 197 -21.64 -10.50 5.32
CA PHE A 197 -20.78 -9.39 4.90
C PHE A 197 -19.60 -9.19 5.85
N VAL A 198 -19.84 -9.13 7.15
CA VAL A 198 -18.76 -8.96 8.16
C VAL A 198 -17.82 -10.16 8.16
N THR A 199 -18.34 -11.37 7.96
CA THR A 199 -17.54 -12.59 8.07
C THR A 199 -16.71 -12.87 6.80
N TYR A 200 -17.29 -12.69 5.63
CA TYR A 200 -16.70 -13.11 4.36
C TYR A 200 -16.31 -11.97 3.43
N GLY A 201 -16.93 -10.80 3.59
CA GLY A 201 -16.69 -9.66 2.68
C GLY A 201 -15.32 -9.01 2.83
N GLY A 202 -14.64 -9.19 3.98
CA GLY A 202 -13.43 -8.43 4.32
C GLY A 202 -12.23 -8.67 3.41
N PHE A 203 -12.09 -9.85 2.83
CA PHE A 203 -10.97 -10.20 1.94
C PHE A 203 -11.09 -9.57 0.54
N PHE A 204 -12.32 -9.38 0.07
CA PHE A 204 -12.59 -8.99 -1.30
C PHE A 204 -12.54 -7.47 -1.52
N ASP A 205 -12.31 -7.07 -2.76
CA ASP A 205 -12.46 -5.69 -3.22
C ASP A 205 -13.95 -5.27 -3.35
N GLN A 206 -14.20 -4.02 -3.62
CA GLN A 206 -15.56 -3.46 -3.72
C GLN A 206 -16.42 -4.16 -4.78
N HIS A 207 -15.83 -4.49 -5.93
CA HIS A 207 -16.55 -5.14 -7.02
C HIS A 207 -17.02 -6.55 -6.62
N HIS A 208 -16.13 -7.36 -6.07
CA HIS A 208 -16.45 -8.71 -5.63
C HIS A 208 -17.39 -8.72 -4.41
N ARG A 209 -17.29 -7.73 -3.50
CA ARG A 209 -18.27 -7.57 -2.40
C ARG A 209 -19.67 -7.32 -2.93
N SER A 210 -19.81 -6.47 -3.95
CA SER A 210 -21.12 -6.19 -4.58
C SER A 210 -21.69 -7.41 -5.29
N LEU A 211 -20.84 -8.19 -5.96
CA LEU A 211 -21.24 -9.49 -6.57
C LEU A 211 -21.72 -10.47 -5.51
N LEU A 212 -20.95 -10.68 -4.45
CA LEU A 212 -21.34 -11.57 -3.34
C LEU A 212 -22.67 -11.17 -2.71
N LEU A 213 -22.85 -9.88 -2.45
CA LEU A 213 -24.13 -9.39 -1.91
C LEU A 213 -25.28 -9.64 -2.88
N SER A 214 -25.10 -9.50 -4.19
CA SER A 214 -26.12 -9.79 -5.19
C SER A 214 -26.47 -11.27 -5.25
N GLU A 215 -25.47 -12.17 -5.21
CA GLU A 215 -25.66 -13.62 -5.17
C GLU A 215 -26.35 -14.07 -3.87
N TRP A 216 -25.97 -13.52 -2.72
CA TRP A 216 -26.63 -13.83 -1.44
C TRP A 216 -28.09 -13.33 -1.42
N LYS A 217 -28.40 -12.15 -1.98
CA LYS A 217 -29.77 -11.67 -2.14
C LYS A 217 -30.60 -12.62 -3.03
N GLN A 218 -30.02 -13.11 -4.10
CA GLN A 218 -30.69 -14.07 -4.98
C GLN A 218 -30.94 -15.39 -4.24
N LEU A 219 -29.97 -15.91 -3.50
CA LEU A 219 -30.11 -17.12 -2.69
C LEU A 219 -31.23 -16.99 -1.62
N LEU A 220 -31.30 -15.83 -0.94
CA LEU A 220 -32.36 -15.57 0.03
C LEU A 220 -33.74 -15.51 -0.63
N SER A 221 -33.82 -14.96 -1.85
CA SER A 221 -35.06 -14.98 -2.66
C SER A 221 -35.47 -16.39 -3.02
N ASP A 222 -34.52 -17.24 -3.45
CA ASP A 222 -34.77 -18.63 -3.80
C ASP A 222 -35.21 -19.48 -2.60
N LEU A 223 -34.75 -19.11 -1.40
CA LEU A 223 -35.13 -19.76 -0.11
C LEU A 223 -36.39 -19.16 0.53
N GLU A 224 -37.05 -18.21 -0.14
CA GLU A 224 -38.25 -17.50 0.36
C GLU A 224 -38.03 -16.82 1.73
N ILE A 225 -36.80 -16.41 2.04
CA ILE A 225 -36.47 -15.67 3.26
C ILE A 225 -36.68 -14.18 3.00
N PRO A 226 -37.55 -13.49 3.73
CA PRO A 226 -37.80 -12.08 3.53
C PRO A 226 -36.58 -11.23 3.90
N PHE A 227 -36.16 -10.33 3.01
CA PHE A 227 -35.07 -9.38 3.22
C PHE A 227 -35.42 -8.05 2.55
N ASN A 228 -34.65 -6.98 2.88
CA ASN A 228 -34.79 -5.69 2.26
C ASN A 228 -34.08 -5.69 0.89
N VAL A 229 -34.82 -5.50 -0.21
CA VAL A 229 -34.25 -5.45 -1.57
C VAL A 229 -33.18 -4.37 -1.71
N HIS A 230 -33.37 -3.22 -1.02
CA HIS A 230 -32.43 -2.10 -0.99
C HIS A 230 -31.44 -2.19 0.18
N PHE A 231 -31.15 -3.41 0.67
CA PHE A 231 -30.19 -3.60 1.75
C PHE A 231 -28.82 -3.01 1.36
N ASP A 232 -28.37 -2.05 2.19
CA ASP A 232 -27.04 -1.46 2.15
C ASP A 232 -26.30 -1.80 3.45
N ALA A 233 -25.17 -2.49 3.32
CA ALA A 233 -24.38 -2.92 4.47
C ALA A 233 -23.88 -1.73 5.30
N MET A 234 -23.54 -0.59 4.66
CA MET A 234 -23.07 0.61 5.36
C MET A 234 -24.18 1.26 6.19
N GLY A 235 -25.35 1.41 5.59
CA GLY A 235 -26.51 1.99 6.28
C GLY A 235 -27.03 1.13 7.42
N TYR A 236 -27.00 -0.21 7.25
CA TYR A 236 -27.48 -1.17 8.22
C TYR A 236 -26.52 -1.37 9.41
N LEU A 237 -25.21 -1.47 9.15
CA LEU A 237 -24.20 -1.83 10.16
C LEU A 237 -23.53 -0.63 10.84
N SER A 238 -23.67 0.61 10.33
CA SER A 238 -23.03 1.80 10.90
C SER A 238 -23.96 3.01 10.96
N THR A 239 -23.73 3.87 11.96
CA THR A 239 -24.42 5.15 12.08
C THR A 239 -23.63 6.25 11.38
N ALA A 240 -24.32 7.35 10.95
CA ALA A 240 -23.66 8.51 10.35
C ALA A 240 -22.61 9.12 11.30
N LYS A 241 -22.87 9.15 12.61
CA LYS A 241 -21.93 9.61 13.65
C LYS A 241 -20.65 8.79 13.69
N GLN A 242 -20.76 7.46 13.60
CA GLN A 242 -19.57 6.57 13.55
C GLN A 242 -18.75 6.81 12.28
N ARG A 243 -19.41 6.95 11.14
CA ARG A 243 -18.72 7.21 9.85
C ARG A 243 -17.99 8.56 9.86
N LEU A 244 -18.56 9.60 10.46
CA LEU A 244 -17.90 10.89 10.65
C LEU A 244 -16.71 10.78 11.60
N LEU A 245 -16.84 10.03 12.71
CA LEU A 245 -15.74 9.78 13.64
C LEU A 245 -14.59 9.05 12.95
N TRP A 246 -14.86 8.06 12.09
CA TRP A 246 -13.82 7.36 11.35
C TRP A 246 -13.09 8.28 10.38
N LYS A 247 -13.82 9.13 9.65
CA LYS A 247 -13.24 10.12 8.75
C LYS A 247 -12.36 11.13 9.47
N SER A 248 -12.79 11.64 10.62
CA SER A 248 -11.98 12.57 11.44
C SER A 248 -10.70 11.95 11.98
N ASN A 249 -10.66 10.63 12.12
CA ASN A 249 -9.46 9.88 12.51
C ASN A 249 -8.57 9.45 11.33
N GLY A 250 -8.79 10.01 10.13
CA GLY A 250 -7.92 9.80 8.98
C GLY A 250 -8.29 8.60 8.11
N LEU A 251 -9.51 8.06 8.24
CA LEU A 251 -10.00 7.07 7.30
C LEU A 251 -10.32 7.75 5.96
N PRO A 252 -9.82 7.23 4.83
CA PRO A 252 -10.20 7.72 3.51
C PRO A 252 -11.71 7.72 3.30
N ALA A 253 -12.22 8.70 2.55
CA ALA A 253 -13.66 8.93 2.39
C ALA A 253 -14.27 8.11 1.25
N ASP A 254 -13.80 6.89 1.05
CA ASP A 254 -14.29 5.94 0.06
C ASP A 254 -15.17 4.86 0.69
N GLU A 255 -15.96 4.21 -0.14
CA GLU A 255 -16.90 3.18 0.29
C GLU A 255 -16.19 1.95 0.86
N LEU A 256 -15.12 1.50 0.21
CA LEU A 256 -14.34 0.33 0.64
C LEU A 256 -13.74 0.50 2.04
N CYS A 257 -13.11 1.66 2.30
CA CYS A 257 -12.55 1.95 3.61
C CYS A 257 -13.62 2.07 4.70
N THR A 258 -14.79 2.64 4.37
CA THR A 258 -15.92 2.69 5.29
C THR A 258 -16.43 1.30 5.62
N GLN A 259 -16.56 0.41 4.64
CA GLN A 259 -16.93 -1.00 4.83
C GLN A 259 -15.88 -1.74 5.66
N ASN A 260 -14.60 -1.50 5.42
CA ASN A 260 -13.51 -2.08 6.21
C ASN A 260 -13.56 -1.62 7.67
N ALA A 261 -13.86 -0.35 7.93
CA ALA A 261 -14.04 0.16 9.29
C ALA A 261 -15.20 -0.52 10.01
N ILE A 262 -16.30 -0.81 9.32
CA ILE A 262 -17.42 -1.57 9.87
C ILE A 262 -16.97 -2.98 10.28
N ILE A 263 -16.23 -3.66 9.42
CA ILE A 263 -15.73 -5.00 9.72
C ILE A 263 -14.76 -4.96 10.92
N LEU A 264 -13.90 -3.93 11.00
CA LEU A 264 -12.99 -3.70 12.13
C LEU A 264 -13.71 -3.37 13.45
N ASP A 265 -14.88 -2.76 13.39
CA ASP A 265 -15.68 -2.46 14.59
C ASP A 265 -16.51 -3.66 15.06
N ARG A 266 -16.98 -4.50 14.12
CA ARG A 266 -17.91 -5.58 14.38
C ARG A 266 -17.35 -6.99 14.21
N PHE A 267 -16.03 -7.15 14.27
CA PHE A 267 -15.39 -8.45 14.07
C PHE A 267 -15.74 -9.47 15.16
N SER A 268 -15.88 -10.72 14.75
CA SER A 268 -16.02 -11.87 15.67
C SER A 268 -14.70 -12.59 15.90
N ARG A 269 -13.85 -12.67 14.87
CA ARG A 269 -12.47 -13.17 14.91
C ARG A 269 -11.51 -12.00 14.79
N TYR A 270 -10.32 -12.12 15.37
CA TYR A 270 -9.33 -11.04 15.27
C TYR A 270 -9.04 -10.66 13.84
N PRO A 271 -9.07 -9.36 13.52
CA PRO A 271 -8.84 -8.89 12.17
C PRO A 271 -7.35 -8.98 11.81
N LEU A 272 -7.09 -9.45 10.59
CA LEU A 272 -5.81 -9.37 9.91
C LEU A 272 -5.95 -8.40 8.74
N LEU A 273 -5.27 -7.26 8.86
CA LEU A 273 -5.29 -6.22 7.86
C LEU A 273 -4.25 -6.53 6.78
N ILE A 274 -4.69 -6.55 5.53
CA ILE A 274 -3.80 -6.50 4.36
C ILE A 274 -3.65 -5.03 4.01
N ASP A 275 -2.57 -4.40 4.47
CA ASP A 275 -2.39 -2.95 4.41
C ASP A 275 -1.01 -2.56 3.83
N PRO A 276 -0.84 -2.64 2.50
CA PRO A 276 0.42 -2.28 1.84
C PRO A 276 0.81 -0.82 2.03
N SER A 277 -0.18 0.05 2.22
CA SER A 277 -0.02 1.49 2.38
C SER A 277 0.14 1.97 3.82
N SER A 278 -0.08 1.08 4.79
CA SER A 278 -0.12 1.38 6.23
C SER A 278 -1.22 2.38 6.65
N GLN A 279 -2.21 2.63 5.80
CA GLN A 279 -3.33 3.54 6.07
C GLN A 279 -4.28 2.99 7.14
N GLY A 280 -4.60 1.70 7.09
CA GLY A 280 -5.43 1.05 8.08
C GLY A 280 -4.79 1.05 9.47
N MET A 281 -3.48 0.84 9.54
CA MET A 281 -2.71 0.90 10.78
C MET A 281 -2.64 2.32 11.35
N GLN A 282 -2.50 3.33 10.50
CA GLN A 282 -2.50 4.72 10.91
C GLN A 282 -3.89 5.13 11.41
N PHE A 283 -4.95 4.74 10.71
CA PHE A 283 -6.33 4.94 11.14
C PHE A 283 -6.60 4.34 12.52
N LEU A 284 -6.21 3.09 12.76
CA LEU A 284 -6.37 2.44 14.07
C LEU A 284 -5.57 3.16 15.17
N THR A 285 -4.37 3.63 14.86
CA THR A 285 -3.56 4.39 15.80
C THR A 285 -4.23 5.69 16.20
N ASN A 286 -4.82 6.41 15.24
CA ASN A 286 -5.53 7.66 15.48
C ASN A 286 -6.86 7.42 16.22
N LEU A 287 -7.63 6.42 15.79
CA LEU A 287 -8.91 6.07 16.40
C LEU A 287 -8.78 5.73 17.88
N TYR A 288 -7.71 5.06 18.24
CA TYR A 288 -7.44 4.64 19.61
C TYR A 288 -6.37 5.48 20.31
N SER A 289 -6.12 6.71 19.84
CA SER A 289 -5.10 7.59 20.42
C SER A 289 -5.34 7.92 21.91
N SER A 290 -6.60 7.87 22.38
CA SER A 290 -6.95 7.99 23.80
C SER A 290 -6.57 6.78 24.64
N ASN A 291 -6.37 5.63 24.04
CA ASN A 291 -6.04 4.37 24.70
C ASN A 291 -4.56 4.06 24.55
N ARG A 292 -4.02 3.22 25.44
CA ARG A 292 -2.64 2.76 25.29
C ARG A 292 -2.53 1.79 24.10
N VAL A 293 -1.94 2.25 23.00
CA VAL A 293 -1.67 1.44 21.82
C VAL A 293 -0.23 0.95 21.86
N ILE A 294 -0.03 -0.36 21.74
CA ILE A 294 1.28 -1.00 21.68
C ILE A 294 1.47 -1.54 20.27
N LYS A 295 2.47 -1.02 19.56
CA LYS A 295 2.89 -1.53 18.25
C LYS A 295 4.06 -2.49 18.44
N THR A 296 3.96 -3.68 17.89
CA THR A 296 4.99 -4.71 18.02
C THR A 296 5.05 -5.60 16.79
N SER A 297 6.07 -6.43 16.73
CA SER A 297 6.24 -7.43 15.68
C SER A 297 6.76 -8.72 16.28
N PHE A 298 6.55 -9.86 15.63
CA PHE A 298 7.06 -11.15 16.09
C PHE A 298 8.59 -11.20 16.21
N LEU A 299 9.30 -10.35 15.48
CA LEU A 299 10.77 -10.30 15.54
C LEU A 299 11.28 -9.46 16.72
N ASP A 300 10.41 -8.81 17.47
CA ASP A 300 10.80 -8.03 18.64
C ASP A 300 11.14 -8.96 19.82
N LYS A 301 12.33 -8.85 20.37
CA LYS A 301 12.75 -9.62 21.56
C LYS A 301 11.85 -9.39 22.77
N SER A 302 11.15 -8.27 22.80
CA SER A 302 10.22 -7.88 23.88
C SER A 302 8.77 -8.26 23.61
N PHE A 303 8.47 -8.92 22.48
CA PHE A 303 7.11 -9.22 22.05
C PHE A 303 6.26 -9.89 23.15
N MET A 304 6.80 -10.94 23.80
CA MET A 304 6.09 -11.67 24.85
C MET A 304 5.73 -10.79 26.04
N LYS A 305 6.66 -9.93 26.46
CA LYS A 305 6.41 -8.99 27.58
C LYS A 305 5.37 -7.96 27.21
N GLN A 306 5.39 -7.49 25.96
CA GLN A 306 4.41 -6.52 25.45
C GLN A 306 3.02 -7.15 25.33
N LEU A 307 2.93 -8.41 24.89
CA LEU A 307 1.68 -9.16 24.81
C LEU A 307 1.08 -9.37 26.18
N GLU A 308 1.88 -9.82 27.14
CA GLU A 308 1.44 -10.00 28.54
C GLU A 308 0.96 -8.69 29.17
N SER A 309 1.71 -7.61 28.95
CA SER A 309 1.34 -6.27 29.42
C SER A 309 0.02 -5.83 28.78
N ALA A 310 -0.16 -6.06 27.48
CA ALA A 310 -1.38 -5.68 26.78
C ALA A 310 -2.61 -6.44 27.29
N LEU A 311 -2.47 -7.73 27.57
CA LEU A 311 -3.53 -8.57 28.11
C LEU A 311 -3.97 -8.10 29.48
N ARG A 312 -3.01 -7.89 30.38
CA ARG A 312 -3.31 -7.49 31.77
C ARG A 312 -3.92 -6.10 31.87
N PHE A 313 -3.40 -5.15 31.12
CA PHE A 313 -3.83 -3.74 31.21
C PHE A 313 -4.94 -3.38 30.23
N GLY A 314 -5.39 -4.31 29.37
CA GLY A 314 -6.42 -4.04 28.38
C GLY A 314 -5.96 -3.05 27.30
N SER A 315 -4.67 -3.04 27.00
CA SER A 315 -4.11 -2.20 25.95
C SER A 315 -4.44 -2.77 24.57
N ILE A 316 -4.41 -1.90 23.57
CA ILE A 316 -4.62 -2.31 22.18
C ILE A 316 -3.27 -2.74 21.61
N LEU A 317 -3.20 -3.98 21.13
CA LEU A 317 -2.00 -4.55 20.55
C LEU A 317 -2.10 -4.58 19.03
N LEU A 318 -1.19 -3.89 18.37
CA LEU A 318 -1.03 -3.87 16.92
C LEU A 318 0.22 -4.68 16.55
N VAL A 319 0.03 -5.86 15.96
CA VAL A 319 1.13 -6.74 15.53
C VAL A 319 1.35 -6.57 14.04
N GLN A 320 2.55 -6.14 13.68
CA GLN A 320 2.94 -5.90 12.28
C GLN A 320 3.72 -7.09 11.72
N ASP A 321 3.71 -7.22 10.38
CA ASP A 321 4.48 -8.21 9.61
C ASP A 321 4.19 -9.66 10.06
N VAL A 322 2.91 -10.04 9.92
CA VAL A 322 2.38 -11.34 10.35
C VAL A 322 2.61 -12.44 9.28
N GLU A 323 3.47 -12.21 8.29
CA GLU A 323 3.80 -13.16 7.23
C GLU A 323 4.31 -14.49 7.78
N ASN A 324 5.13 -14.42 8.82
CA ASN A 324 5.62 -15.56 9.56
C ASN A 324 4.96 -15.62 10.94
N ALA A 325 3.64 -15.85 10.95
CA ALA A 325 2.90 -15.96 12.20
C ALA A 325 3.48 -17.06 13.07
N ASP A 326 3.96 -16.67 14.24
CA ASP A 326 4.43 -17.63 15.22
C ASP A 326 3.23 -18.43 15.76
N PRO A 327 3.24 -19.77 15.68
CA PRO A 327 2.21 -20.62 16.24
C PRO A 327 1.85 -20.33 17.71
N VAL A 328 2.71 -19.63 18.42
CA VAL A 328 2.51 -19.04 19.76
C VAL A 328 1.22 -18.23 19.89
N LEU A 329 0.73 -17.59 18.81
CA LEU A 329 -0.54 -16.87 18.81
C LEU A 329 -1.79 -17.77 18.72
N ASN A 330 -1.65 -19.01 18.33
CA ASN A 330 -2.81 -19.85 18.05
C ASN A 330 -3.82 -19.94 19.21
N PRO A 331 -3.39 -20.12 20.47
CA PRO A 331 -4.31 -20.10 21.61
C PRO A 331 -5.06 -18.78 21.75
N LEU A 332 -4.39 -17.65 21.53
CA LEU A 332 -5.00 -16.34 21.54
C LEU A 332 -6.02 -16.18 20.41
N LEU A 333 -5.65 -16.57 19.19
CA LEU A 333 -6.51 -16.52 18.03
C LEU A 333 -7.75 -17.41 18.17
N ASN A 334 -7.62 -18.57 18.83
CA ASN A 334 -8.72 -19.48 19.10
C ASN A 334 -9.59 -19.05 20.29
N LYS A 335 -9.19 -18.03 21.04
CA LYS A 335 -9.92 -17.53 22.22
C LYS A 335 -10.13 -18.61 23.30
N GLU A 336 -9.08 -19.38 23.64
CA GLU A 336 -9.13 -20.45 24.66
C GLU A 336 -9.04 -19.88 26.07
N PHE A 337 -10.11 -19.21 26.52
CA PHE A 337 -10.16 -18.55 27.82
C PHE A 337 -10.75 -19.44 28.90
N HIS A 338 -10.20 -19.39 30.09
CA HIS A 338 -10.69 -20.08 31.30
C HIS A 338 -11.20 -19.07 32.32
N LYS A 339 -12.28 -19.40 32.98
CA LYS A 339 -12.76 -18.58 34.09
C LYS A 339 -12.47 -19.28 35.39
N GLU A 340 -11.66 -18.66 36.24
CA GLU A 340 -11.32 -19.15 37.56
C GLU A 340 -11.44 -18.02 38.58
N GLY A 341 -12.22 -18.24 39.67
CA GLY A 341 -12.41 -17.23 40.70
C GLY A 341 -12.98 -15.89 40.26
N GLY A 342 -13.78 -15.85 39.16
CA GLY A 342 -14.36 -14.62 38.60
C GLY A 342 -13.40 -13.82 37.72
N ARG A 343 -12.17 -14.31 37.50
CA ARG A 343 -11.19 -13.73 36.56
C ARG A 343 -11.19 -14.53 35.28
N THR A 344 -10.93 -13.84 34.19
CA THR A 344 -10.73 -14.46 32.89
C THR A 344 -9.23 -14.66 32.68
N LEU A 345 -8.80 -15.90 32.62
CA LEU A 345 -7.40 -16.29 32.52
C LEU A 345 -7.12 -16.90 31.15
N ILE A 346 -5.92 -16.66 30.68
CA ILE A 346 -5.36 -17.37 29.52
C ILE A 346 -4.04 -17.98 29.91
N ARG A 347 -3.79 -19.18 29.42
CA ARG A 347 -2.47 -19.78 29.53
C ARG A 347 -1.61 -19.40 28.35
N ILE A 348 -0.57 -18.59 28.60
CA ILE A 348 0.43 -18.19 27.62
C ILE A 348 1.77 -18.80 28.04
N GLY A 349 2.19 -19.93 27.38
CA GLY A 349 3.31 -20.77 27.77
C GLY A 349 3.08 -21.46 29.11
N ASP A 350 3.89 -21.13 30.11
CA ASP A 350 3.79 -21.70 31.45
C ASP A 350 3.08 -20.82 32.46
N GLN A 351 2.70 -19.60 32.05
CA GLN A 351 2.05 -18.67 32.95
C GLN A 351 0.59 -18.45 32.56
N GLU A 352 -0.24 -18.36 33.56
CA GLU A 352 -1.61 -17.88 33.42
C GLU A 352 -1.64 -16.37 33.59
N VAL A 353 -2.23 -15.69 32.60
CA VAL A 353 -2.29 -14.24 32.54
C VAL A 353 -3.74 -13.79 32.60
N ASP A 354 -4.02 -12.82 33.46
CA ASP A 354 -5.33 -12.17 33.51
C ASP A 354 -5.60 -11.43 32.20
N VAL A 355 -6.81 -11.60 31.65
CA VAL A 355 -7.25 -10.94 30.43
C VAL A 355 -8.26 -9.87 30.74
N SER A 356 -7.91 -8.63 30.46
CA SER A 356 -8.82 -7.51 30.56
C SER A 356 -9.86 -7.52 29.43
N PRO A 357 -11.14 -7.26 29.69
CA PRO A 357 -12.18 -7.19 28.66
C PRO A 357 -11.96 -6.05 27.64
N ALA A 358 -11.13 -5.05 27.97
CA ALA A 358 -10.78 -3.95 27.07
C ALA A 358 -9.68 -4.31 26.06
N PHE A 359 -9.05 -5.49 26.16
CA PHE A 359 -8.01 -5.92 25.25
C PHE A 359 -8.53 -6.10 23.83
N LYS A 360 -7.81 -5.51 22.86
CA LYS A 360 -8.05 -5.69 21.43
C LYS A 360 -6.73 -6.04 20.73
N LEU A 361 -6.82 -6.98 19.80
CA LEU A 361 -5.69 -7.40 18.96
C LEU A 361 -6.00 -7.11 17.50
N PHE A 362 -5.07 -6.47 16.83
CA PHE A 362 -5.07 -6.27 15.38
C PHE A 362 -3.77 -6.79 14.81
N LEU A 363 -3.89 -7.60 13.76
CA LEU A 363 -2.77 -8.14 13.00
C LEU A 363 -2.65 -7.37 11.70
N SER A 364 -1.45 -7.19 11.18
CA SER A 364 -1.25 -6.48 9.92
C SER A 364 -0.13 -7.10 9.10
N THR A 365 -0.34 -7.17 7.79
CA THR A 365 0.68 -7.47 6.79
C THR A 365 0.77 -6.35 5.77
N ARG A 366 1.96 -6.09 5.28
CA ARG A 366 2.20 -5.16 4.17
C ARG A 366 2.33 -5.87 2.82
N ASP A 367 2.45 -7.18 2.82
CA ASP A 367 2.50 -7.98 1.60
C ASP A 367 1.10 -8.42 1.17
N SER A 368 0.58 -7.79 0.10
CA SER A 368 -0.74 -8.11 -0.46
C SER A 368 -0.80 -9.46 -1.19
N PHE A 369 0.36 -10.04 -1.52
CA PHE A 369 0.45 -11.29 -2.28
C PHE A 369 0.89 -12.48 -1.42
N HIS A 370 1.08 -12.26 -0.12
CA HIS A 370 1.49 -13.34 0.77
C HIS A 370 0.42 -14.42 0.88
N GLN A 371 0.83 -15.67 0.74
CA GLN A 371 -0.06 -16.82 0.92
C GLN A 371 0.01 -17.31 2.36
N PHE A 372 -1.02 -17.01 3.12
CA PHE A 372 -1.14 -17.47 4.49
C PHE A 372 -1.48 -18.95 4.59
N SER A 373 -1.04 -19.60 5.66
CA SER A 373 -1.42 -20.97 5.94
C SER A 373 -2.94 -21.10 6.14
N PRO A 374 -3.58 -22.18 5.67
CA PRO A 374 -5.02 -22.41 5.88
C PRO A 374 -5.41 -22.39 7.37
N ASP A 375 -4.48 -22.78 8.22
CA ASP A 375 -4.61 -22.78 9.67
C ASP A 375 -4.83 -21.35 10.21
N LEU A 376 -4.00 -20.41 9.82
CA LEU A 376 -4.17 -19.00 10.20
C LEU A 376 -5.44 -18.40 9.59
N CYS A 377 -5.71 -18.70 8.31
CA CYS A 377 -6.89 -18.21 7.60
C CYS A 377 -8.20 -18.56 8.32
N SER A 378 -8.25 -19.74 8.96
CA SER A 378 -9.45 -20.17 9.69
C SER A 378 -9.69 -19.42 10.99
N ARG A 379 -8.68 -18.77 11.55
CA ARG A 379 -8.71 -18.14 12.88
C ARG A 379 -8.86 -16.63 12.87
N VAL A 380 -8.61 -16.00 11.73
CA VAL A 380 -8.65 -14.53 11.57
C VAL A 380 -9.76 -14.10 10.63
N THR A 381 -10.14 -12.83 10.71
CA THR A 381 -10.97 -12.16 9.70
C THR A 381 -10.07 -11.24 8.89
N PHE A 382 -9.94 -11.52 7.60
CA PHE A 382 -9.19 -10.65 6.71
C PHE A 382 -9.92 -9.33 6.49
N VAL A 383 -9.18 -8.24 6.48
CA VAL A 383 -9.68 -6.91 6.12
C VAL A 383 -8.72 -6.31 5.10
N ASN A 384 -9.19 -6.20 3.88
CA ASN A 384 -8.36 -5.79 2.75
C ASN A 384 -8.38 -4.26 2.60
N PHE A 385 -7.28 -3.62 2.95
CA PHE A 385 -7.00 -2.20 2.71
C PHE A 385 -6.17 -1.97 1.44
N THR A 386 -6.10 -2.95 0.55
CA THR A 386 -5.47 -2.74 -0.75
C THR A 386 -6.28 -1.71 -1.52
N MET A 387 -5.60 -0.69 -1.99
CA MET A 387 -6.25 0.40 -2.72
C MET A 387 -6.84 -0.10 -4.03
N THR A 388 -8.08 0.29 -4.30
CA THR A 388 -8.72 0.12 -5.60
C THR A 388 -8.55 1.38 -6.46
N PRO A 389 -8.64 1.30 -7.79
CA PRO A 389 -8.56 2.48 -8.64
C PRO A 389 -9.57 3.57 -8.27
N SER A 390 -10.80 3.20 -7.94
CA SER A 390 -11.85 4.13 -7.52
C SER A 390 -11.54 4.78 -6.17
N SER A 391 -11.10 3.99 -5.19
CA SER A 391 -10.74 4.48 -3.85
C SER A 391 -9.58 5.46 -3.90
N LEU A 392 -8.53 5.15 -4.66
CA LEU A 392 -7.39 6.05 -4.83
C LEU A 392 -7.77 7.32 -5.59
N GLN A 393 -8.65 7.21 -6.60
CA GLN A 393 -9.17 8.37 -7.32
C GLN A 393 -9.89 9.33 -6.39
N ASP A 394 -10.78 8.83 -5.52
CA ASP A 394 -11.50 9.64 -4.56
C ASP A 394 -10.56 10.26 -3.51
N GLN A 395 -9.57 9.52 -3.05
CA GLN A 395 -8.55 10.03 -2.13
C GLN A 395 -7.71 11.15 -2.78
N CYS A 396 -7.22 10.93 -3.99
CA CYS A 396 -6.48 11.96 -4.73
C CYS A 396 -7.36 13.19 -4.99
N LEU A 397 -8.63 13.00 -5.37
CA LEU A 397 -9.57 14.09 -5.59
C LEU A 397 -9.74 14.93 -4.33
N ASN A 398 -9.89 14.31 -3.16
CA ASN A 398 -9.99 15.03 -1.89
C ASN A 398 -8.71 15.82 -1.58
N ILE A 399 -7.53 15.23 -1.77
CA ILE A 399 -6.24 15.90 -1.55
C ILE A 399 -6.08 17.11 -2.49
N ILE A 400 -6.40 16.92 -3.77
CA ILE A 400 -6.33 18.00 -4.77
C ILE A 400 -7.31 19.12 -4.39
N PHE A 401 -8.54 18.78 -4.04
CA PHE A 401 -9.57 19.74 -3.68
C PHE A 401 -9.24 20.54 -2.40
N GLU A 402 -8.68 19.86 -1.39
CA GLU A 402 -8.21 20.50 -0.16
C GLU A 402 -7.07 21.50 -0.39
N LYS A 403 -6.22 21.25 -1.38
CA LYS A 403 -5.08 22.11 -1.71
C LYS A 403 -5.46 23.25 -2.66
N GLU A 404 -6.25 22.97 -3.68
CA GLU A 404 -6.63 23.94 -4.70
C GLU A 404 -7.72 24.91 -4.23
N VAL A 405 -8.66 24.45 -3.41
CA VAL A 405 -9.80 25.25 -2.92
C VAL A 405 -10.01 24.99 -1.42
N PRO A 406 -9.08 25.39 -0.56
CA PRO A 406 -9.11 25.09 0.87
C PRO A 406 -10.34 25.63 1.60
N GLU A 407 -10.86 26.78 1.16
CA GLU A 407 -12.05 27.38 1.77
C GLU A 407 -13.30 26.51 1.57
N LEU A 408 -13.54 26.00 0.36
CA LEU A 408 -14.68 25.13 0.07
C LEU A 408 -14.51 23.75 0.70
N ALA A 409 -13.28 23.23 0.76
CA ALA A 409 -12.99 21.97 1.43
C ALA A 409 -13.28 22.05 2.93
N LYS A 410 -12.89 23.14 3.58
CA LYS A 410 -13.21 23.41 4.98
C LYS A 410 -14.70 23.57 5.20
N GLN A 411 -15.40 24.37 4.37
CA GLN A 411 -16.85 24.53 4.43
C GLN A 411 -17.57 23.18 4.29
N ARG A 412 -17.14 22.31 3.38
CA ARG A 412 -17.69 20.95 3.25
C ARG A 412 -17.54 20.14 4.52
N THR A 413 -16.38 20.17 5.14
CA THR A 413 -16.11 19.44 6.39
C THR A 413 -16.95 19.97 7.54
N ASP A 414 -17.03 21.30 7.68
CA ASP A 414 -17.82 21.98 8.70
C ASP A 414 -19.32 21.68 8.52
N LEU A 415 -19.85 21.73 7.28
CA LEU A 415 -21.24 21.38 6.97
C LEU A 415 -21.56 19.91 7.28
N LEU A 416 -20.68 18.99 6.95
CA LEU A 416 -20.87 17.57 7.27
C LEU A 416 -20.85 17.30 8.78
N GLN A 417 -19.98 17.99 9.51
CA GLN A 417 -19.92 17.89 10.97
C GLN A 417 -21.17 18.50 11.63
N GLU A 418 -21.61 19.65 11.14
CA GLU A 418 -22.82 20.32 11.60
C GLU A 418 -24.06 19.48 11.30
N GLN A 419 -24.17 18.90 10.11
CA GLN A 419 -25.22 17.97 9.73
C GLN A 419 -25.28 16.74 10.67
N GLY A 420 -24.13 16.14 10.99
CA GLY A 420 -24.05 15.03 11.97
C GLY A 420 -24.50 15.43 13.36
N GLY A 421 -24.13 16.63 13.80
CA GLY A 421 -24.57 17.20 15.07
C GLY A 421 -26.08 17.46 15.09
N MET A 422 -26.61 18.04 14.01
CA MET A 422 -28.07 18.31 13.86
C MET A 422 -28.87 17.01 13.83
N GLN A 423 -28.43 15.97 13.14
CA GLN A 423 -29.09 14.66 13.13
C GLN A 423 -29.13 14.00 14.53
N SER A 424 -28.06 14.14 15.30
CA SER A 424 -28.04 13.64 16.68
C SER A 424 -29.03 14.42 17.54
N ARG A 425 -29.02 15.76 17.42
CA ARG A 425 -29.92 16.61 18.20
C ARG A 425 -31.39 16.40 17.85
N LEU A 426 -31.69 16.14 16.57
CA LEU A 426 -33.05 15.79 16.15
C LEU A 426 -33.56 14.53 16.86
N ARG A 427 -32.73 13.49 17.00
CA ARG A 427 -33.09 12.29 17.73
C ARG A 427 -33.28 12.55 19.23
N ASP A 428 -32.39 13.36 19.81
CA ASP A 428 -32.50 13.72 21.23
C ASP A 428 -33.79 14.49 21.50
N LEU A 429 -34.19 15.43 20.61
CA LEU A 429 -35.46 16.17 20.69
C LEU A 429 -36.70 15.24 20.50
N GLU A 430 -36.61 14.26 19.60
CA GLU A 430 -37.66 13.26 19.43
C GLU A 430 -37.84 12.38 20.71
N GLU A 431 -36.74 12.03 21.36
CA GLU A 431 -36.74 11.27 22.61
C GLU A 431 -37.27 12.13 23.77
N GLU A 432 -36.89 13.40 23.85
CA GLU A 432 -37.43 14.37 24.82
C GLU A 432 -38.95 14.59 24.61
N LEU A 433 -39.42 14.67 23.38
CA LEU A 433 -40.82 14.83 23.01
C LEU A 433 -41.62 13.59 23.46
N LEU A 434 -41.11 12.39 23.20
CA LEU A 434 -41.73 11.14 23.64
C LEU A 434 -41.72 10.99 25.17
N SER A 435 -40.64 11.37 25.85
CA SER A 435 -40.53 11.28 27.31
C SER A 435 -41.46 12.29 28.00
N SER A 436 -41.59 13.48 27.44
CA SER A 436 -42.51 14.52 27.93
C SER A 436 -43.96 14.10 27.75
N LEU A 437 -44.32 13.43 26.65
CA LEU A 437 -45.63 12.84 26.45
C LEU A 437 -45.91 11.67 27.40
N ASN A 438 -44.91 10.85 27.74
CA ASN A 438 -45.06 9.72 28.66
C ASN A 438 -45.06 10.11 30.13
N SER A 439 -44.47 11.25 30.52
CA SER A 439 -44.40 11.68 31.94
C SER A 439 -45.67 12.39 32.43
N LEU A 440 -46.61 12.65 31.54
CA LEU A 440 -47.86 13.34 31.83
C LEU A 440 -48.83 12.46 32.64
N GLN A 441 -48.85 12.64 33.96
CA GLN A 441 -49.92 12.13 34.89
C GLN A 441 -50.99 13.19 35.09
N GLY A 442 -51.92 13.38 34.12
CA GLY A 442 -53.01 14.35 34.23
C GLY A 442 -53.60 14.79 32.90
N ASN A 443 -54.60 15.68 32.95
CA ASN A 443 -55.20 16.24 31.73
C ASN A 443 -54.22 17.18 31.02
N ILE A 444 -53.74 16.78 29.88
CA ILE A 444 -52.80 17.57 28.99
C ILE A 444 -53.31 18.99 28.70
N LEU A 445 -54.63 19.19 28.78
CA LEU A 445 -55.30 20.46 28.48
C LEU A 445 -55.25 21.47 29.64
N ASP A 446 -54.85 21.09 30.83
CA ASP A 446 -54.83 21.94 32.01
C ASP A 446 -53.38 22.48 32.28
N ASP A 447 -52.37 22.05 31.59
CA ASP A 447 -50.98 22.46 31.80
C ASP A 447 -50.40 23.25 30.59
N ASP A 448 -50.42 24.59 30.72
CA ASP A 448 -49.90 25.51 29.70
C ASP A 448 -48.38 25.41 29.47
N SER A 449 -47.64 24.90 30.51
CA SER A 449 -46.17 24.81 30.42
C SER A 449 -45.74 23.69 29.49
N VAL A 450 -46.44 22.58 29.50
CA VAL A 450 -46.18 21.41 28.67
C VAL A 450 -46.50 21.67 27.19
N MET A 451 -47.57 22.43 26.95
CA MET A 451 -47.96 22.79 25.59
C MET A 451 -46.92 23.70 24.90
N ASN A 452 -46.41 24.66 25.64
CA ASN A 452 -45.35 25.56 25.13
C ASN A 452 -44.05 24.82 24.87
N THR A 453 -43.68 23.85 25.72
CA THR A 453 -42.52 22.99 25.49
C THR A 453 -42.68 22.09 24.26
N LEU A 454 -43.86 21.53 24.04
CA LEU A 454 -44.15 20.71 22.85
C LEU A 454 -44.12 21.52 21.54
N GLU A 455 -44.69 22.76 21.55
CA GLU A 455 -44.62 23.66 20.39
C GLU A 455 -43.16 24.11 20.12
N GLN A 456 -42.38 24.35 21.15
CA GLN A 456 -40.96 24.77 21.03
C GLN A 456 -40.11 23.61 20.50
N LEU A 457 -40.26 22.39 21.02
CA LEU A 457 -39.58 21.19 20.54
C LEU A 457 -39.91 20.90 19.05
N LYS A 458 -41.16 21.14 18.65
CA LYS A 458 -41.59 20.95 17.27
C LYS A 458 -40.97 22.00 16.33
N THR A 459 -40.96 23.29 16.71
CA THR A 459 -40.34 24.34 15.90
C THR A 459 -38.85 24.13 15.77
N ASP A 460 -38.19 23.66 16.84
CA ASP A 460 -36.77 23.33 16.83
C ASP A 460 -36.51 22.13 15.89
N ALA A 461 -37.31 21.08 15.95
CA ALA A 461 -37.19 19.94 15.06
C ALA A 461 -37.41 20.29 13.59
N GLN A 462 -38.37 21.16 13.28
CA GLN A 462 -38.62 21.64 11.91
C GLN A 462 -37.47 22.51 11.39
N THR A 463 -36.93 23.41 12.20
CA THR A 463 -35.78 24.26 11.81
C THR A 463 -34.52 23.43 11.58
N ILE A 464 -34.29 22.42 12.40
CA ILE A 464 -33.16 21.49 12.24
C ILE A 464 -33.31 20.69 10.94
N THR A 465 -34.51 20.17 10.66
CA THR A 465 -34.77 19.40 9.43
C THR A 465 -34.54 20.25 8.16
N GLU A 466 -34.98 21.51 8.17
CA GLU A 466 -34.76 22.43 7.07
C GLU A 466 -33.29 22.83 6.92
N SER A 467 -32.55 22.95 8.02
CA SER A 467 -31.12 23.21 8.02
C SER A 467 -30.34 22.02 7.46
N ILE A 468 -30.72 20.78 7.84
CA ILE A 468 -30.13 19.56 7.27
C ILE A 468 -30.30 19.55 5.74
N ARG A 469 -31.51 19.82 5.23
CA ARG A 469 -31.77 19.85 3.78
C ARG A 469 -30.92 20.90 3.06
N LYS A 470 -30.80 22.11 3.62
CA LYS A 470 -29.95 23.17 3.05
C LYS A 470 -28.47 22.80 3.06
N SER A 471 -28.02 22.12 4.12
CA SER A 471 -26.64 21.61 4.20
C SER A 471 -26.39 20.52 3.14
N GLU A 472 -27.36 19.64 2.90
CA GLU A 472 -27.26 18.61 1.86
C GLU A 472 -27.14 19.22 0.47
N GLU A 473 -27.97 20.21 0.15
CA GLU A 473 -27.90 20.94 -1.13
C GLU A 473 -26.55 21.66 -1.29
N ALA A 474 -26.04 22.30 -0.24
CA ALA A 474 -24.72 22.95 -0.27
C ALA A 474 -23.57 21.95 -0.47
N VAL A 475 -23.60 20.81 0.21
CA VAL A 475 -22.60 19.75 0.03
C VAL A 475 -22.63 19.19 -1.40
N GLN A 476 -23.81 19.08 -2.00
CA GLN A 476 -23.94 18.60 -3.39
C GLN A 476 -23.36 19.59 -4.40
N ILE A 477 -23.58 20.90 -4.21
CA ILE A 477 -22.99 21.96 -5.05
C ILE A 477 -21.45 21.94 -4.94
N ILE A 478 -20.92 21.79 -3.73
CA ILE A 478 -19.47 21.67 -3.52
C ILE A 478 -18.92 20.41 -4.19
N ALA A 479 -19.64 19.29 -4.13
CA ALA A 479 -19.25 18.05 -4.80
C ALA A 479 -19.23 18.20 -6.33
N GLU A 480 -20.15 18.97 -6.92
CA GLU A 480 -20.12 19.29 -8.35
C GLU A 480 -18.90 20.14 -8.73
N SER A 481 -18.52 21.09 -7.87
CA SER A 481 -17.31 21.91 -8.08
C SER A 481 -16.02 21.08 -8.08
N SER A 482 -15.98 20.01 -7.33
CA SER A 482 -14.81 19.11 -7.29
C SER A 482 -14.63 18.29 -8.58
N ARG A 483 -15.69 18.13 -9.38
CA ARG A 483 -15.64 17.35 -10.65
C ARG A 483 -14.69 17.93 -11.69
N VAL A 484 -14.36 19.22 -11.61
CA VAL A 484 -13.36 19.85 -12.50
C VAL A 484 -11.99 19.20 -12.37
N TYR A 485 -11.64 18.71 -11.18
CA TYR A 485 -10.34 18.08 -10.89
C TYR A 485 -10.34 16.56 -11.09
N ARG A 486 -11.46 15.98 -11.49
CA ARG A 486 -11.60 14.55 -11.72
C ARG A 486 -10.59 13.98 -12.74
N PRO A 487 -10.29 14.63 -13.88
CA PRO A 487 -9.30 14.08 -14.83
C PRO A 487 -7.90 13.93 -14.23
N LEU A 488 -7.49 14.86 -13.34
CA LEU A 488 -6.21 14.75 -12.65
C LEU A 488 -6.22 13.59 -11.64
N SER A 489 -7.29 13.42 -10.88
CA SER A 489 -7.40 12.31 -9.93
C SER A 489 -7.48 10.94 -10.61
N GLU A 490 -8.14 10.85 -11.78
CA GLU A 490 -8.15 9.66 -12.63
C GLU A 490 -6.76 9.31 -13.14
N ALA A 491 -6.03 10.30 -13.67
CA ALA A 491 -4.66 10.12 -14.10
C ALA A 491 -3.72 9.70 -12.95
N CYS A 492 -3.88 10.29 -11.76
CA CYS A 492 -3.13 9.89 -10.56
C CYS A 492 -3.39 8.42 -10.22
N SER A 493 -4.66 8.01 -10.17
CA SER A 493 -5.01 6.63 -9.85
C SER A 493 -4.45 5.65 -10.88
N GLN A 494 -4.67 5.88 -12.17
CA GLN A 494 -4.17 5.01 -13.23
C GLN A 494 -2.64 4.89 -13.21
N LEU A 495 -1.95 6.01 -13.04
CA LEU A 495 -0.49 6.04 -13.04
C LEU A 495 0.09 5.31 -11.83
N TYR A 496 -0.53 5.46 -10.64
CA TYR A 496 -0.13 4.69 -9.47
C TYR A 496 -0.19 3.18 -9.71
N PHE A 497 -1.28 2.68 -10.30
CA PHE A 497 -1.40 1.25 -10.58
C PHE A 497 -0.41 0.75 -11.64
N VAL A 498 -0.04 1.60 -12.59
CA VAL A 498 1.06 1.27 -13.52
C VAL A 498 2.39 1.18 -12.76
N VAL A 499 2.66 2.13 -11.87
CA VAL A 499 3.87 2.12 -11.03
C VAL A 499 3.89 0.91 -10.08
N GLU A 500 2.77 0.58 -9.48
CA GLU A 500 2.66 -0.61 -8.63
C GLU A 500 2.93 -1.90 -9.41
N MET A 501 2.45 -2.00 -10.66
CA MET A 501 2.69 -3.16 -11.51
C MET A 501 4.14 -3.31 -11.99
N LEU A 502 4.99 -2.29 -11.87
CA LEU A 502 6.40 -2.37 -12.26
C LEU A 502 7.16 -3.48 -11.54
N HIS A 503 6.72 -3.89 -10.34
CA HIS A 503 7.28 -5.03 -9.62
C HIS A 503 7.22 -6.35 -10.39
N ARG A 504 6.32 -6.48 -11.39
CA ARG A 504 6.23 -7.64 -12.28
C ARG A 504 7.34 -7.67 -13.32
N VAL A 505 7.90 -6.52 -13.65
CA VAL A 505 9.05 -6.40 -14.58
C VAL A 505 10.33 -6.72 -13.84
N SER A 506 10.55 -6.10 -12.67
CA SER A 506 11.68 -6.38 -11.79
C SER A 506 11.29 -6.29 -10.33
N PHE A 507 11.80 -7.22 -9.50
CA PHE A 507 11.59 -7.22 -8.05
C PHE A 507 12.01 -5.91 -7.38
N LEU A 508 12.93 -5.16 -7.98
CA LEU A 508 13.46 -3.88 -7.50
C LEU A 508 12.42 -2.76 -7.55
N TYR A 509 11.52 -2.77 -8.54
CA TYR A 509 10.60 -1.66 -8.83
C TYR A 509 9.37 -1.68 -7.91
N ARG A 510 9.62 -1.50 -6.62
CA ARG A 510 8.56 -1.45 -5.60
C ARG A 510 8.50 -0.06 -5.00
N TYR A 511 7.35 0.59 -5.11
CA TYR A 511 7.12 1.94 -4.60
C TYR A 511 6.01 1.94 -3.56
N ASN A 512 6.10 2.84 -2.57
CA ASN A 512 5.06 3.03 -1.57
C ASN A 512 4.03 4.04 -2.09
N LEU A 513 2.76 3.88 -1.69
CA LEU A 513 1.71 4.85 -1.96
C LEU A 513 2.08 6.23 -1.40
N GLN A 514 2.66 6.29 -0.20
CA GLN A 514 3.06 7.57 0.41
C GLN A 514 4.07 8.34 -0.46
N PHE A 515 5.06 7.65 -1.02
CA PHE A 515 6.00 8.26 -1.96
C PHE A 515 5.29 8.88 -3.17
N PHE A 516 4.26 8.20 -3.69
CA PHE A 516 3.48 8.70 -4.81
C PHE A 516 2.60 9.90 -4.42
N LEU A 517 1.99 9.87 -3.24
CA LEU A 517 1.21 10.99 -2.71
C LEU A 517 2.08 12.20 -2.40
N ASP A 518 3.33 11.99 -1.96
CA ASP A 518 4.31 13.06 -1.76
C ASP A 518 4.63 13.76 -3.10
N ILE A 519 4.78 13.01 -4.18
CA ILE A 519 4.96 13.59 -5.54
C ILE A 519 3.74 14.45 -5.92
N LEU A 520 2.53 13.95 -5.68
CA LEU A 520 1.31 14.72 -5.94
C LEU A 520 1.29 16.01 -5.11
N HIS A 521 1.67 15.93 -3.84
CA HIS A 521 1.72 17.08 -2.95
C HIS A 521 2.71 18.14 -3.43
N ASP A 522 3.90 17.72 -3.85
CA ASP A 522 4.94 18.64 -4.37
C ASP A 522 4.48 19.32 -5.66
N VAL A 523 3.79 18.58 -6.55
CA VAL A 523 3.23 19.15 -7.78
C VAL A 523 2.15 20.20 -7.47
N LEU A 524 1.29 19.95 -6.49
CA LEU A 524 0.25 20.89 -6.06
C LEU A 524 0.81 22.14 -5.36
N GLN A 525 2.06 22.07 -4.85
CA GLN A 525 2.73 23.23 -4.24
C GLN A 525 3.46 24.12 -5.26
N GLN A 526 3.62 23.66 -6.51
CA GLN A 526 4.31 24.45 -7.53
C GLN A 526 3.60 25.77 -7.81
N PRO A 527 4.32 26.89 -7.86
CA PRO A 527 3.72 28.17 -8.19
C PRO A 527 3.32 28.19 -9.67
N LEU A 528 2.03 28.19 -9.92
CA LEU A 528 1.45 28.35 -11.26
C LEU A 528 0.95 29.79 -11.44
N ASP A 529 0.87 30.21 -12.69
CA ASP A 529 0.38 31.56 -13.03
C ASP A 529 -1.04 31.76 -12.47
N PRO A 530 -1.26 32.78 -11.63
CA PRO A 530 -2.57 33.05 -11.01
C PRO A 530 -3.65 33.46 -12.03
N MET A 531 -3.26 33.79 -13.27
CA MET A 531 -4.21 34.14 -14.35
C MET A 531 -4.82 32.93 -15.09
N PHE A 532 -4.40 31.73 -14.76
CA PHE A 532 -4.97 30.52 -15.40
C PHE A 532 -6.44 30.31 -15.02
N THR A 533 -7.24 29.97 -16.02
CA THR A 533 -8.59 29.44 -15.78
C THR A 533 -8.49 28.08 -15.08
N PRO A 534 -9.50 27.62 -14.31
CA PRO A 534 -9.46 26.33 -13.62
C PRO A 534 -9.09 25.13 -14.52
N ARG A 535 -9.56 25.16 -15.79
CA ARG A 535 -9.21 24.12 -16.76
C ARG A 535 -7.77 24.20 -17.24
N GLN A 536 -7.25 25.39 -17.47
CA GLN A 536 -5.84 25.59 -17.84
C GLN A 536 -4.91 25.20 -16.70
N ARG A 537 -5.27 25.57 -15.48
CA ARG A 537 -4.55 25.19 -14.26
C ARG A 537 -4.54 23.66 -14.09
N MET A 538 -5.68 23.00 -14.27
CA MET A 538 -5.80 21.55 -14.21
C MET A 538 -4.92 20.87 -15.26
N ASN A 539 -4.89 21.36 -16.51
CA ASN A 539 -4.04 20.81 -17.57
C ASN A 539 -2.55 21.02 -17.27
N ALA A 540 -2.17 22.16 -16.74
CA ALA A 540 -0.78 22.45 -16.35
C ALA A 540 -0.33 21.54 -15.20
N LEU A 541 -1.19 21.33 -14.19
CA LEU A 541 -0.94 20.39 -13.10
C LEU A 541 -0.81 18.94 -13.61
N LEU A 542 -1.66 18.55 -14.54
CA LEU A 542 -1.62 17.22 -15.13
C LEU A 542 -0.28 16.96 -15.86
N LEU A 543 0.17 17.88 -16.70
CA LEU A 543 1.44 17.76 -17.39
C LEU A 543 2.64 17.78 -16.42
N SER A 544 2.62 18.69 -15.44
CA SER A 544 3.64 18.76 -14.40
C SER A 544 3.68 17.46 -13.58
N PHE A 545 2.51 16.87 -13.28
CA PHE A 545 2.42 15.61 -12.55
C PHE A 545 3.06 14.46 -13.32
N TYR A 546 2.74 14.28 -14.60
CA TYR A 546 3.35 13.25 -15.43
C TYR A 546 4.87 13.43 -15.51
N ARG A 547 5.35 14.66 -15.68
CA ARG A 547 6.78 14.99 -15.74
C ARG A 547 7.50 14.66 -14.42
N THR A 548 6.93 15.08 -13.28
CA THR A 548 7.56 14.85 -11.98
C THR A 548 7.54 13.38 -11.59
N VAL A 549 6.45 12.66 -11.86
CA VAL A 549 6.38 11.21 -11.64
C VAL A 549 7.43 10.49 -12.47
N TYR A 550 7.56 10.85 -13.77
CA TYR A 550 8.59 10.26 -14.59
C TYR A 550 10.00 10.55 -14.05
N ALA A 551 10.31 11.80 -13.76
CA ALA A 551 11.64 12.19 -13.27
C ALA A 551 12.03 11.39 -12.02
N ARG A 552 11.16 11.30 -11.01
CA ARG A 552 11.46 10.61 -9.75
C ARG A 552 11.51 9.09 -9.86
N ILE A 553 10.64 8.49 -10.69
CA ILE A 553 10.58 7.04 -10.84
C ILE A 553 11.68 6.54 -11.76
N SER A 554 12.01 7.26 -12.83
CA SER A 554 13.06 6.88 -13.79
C SER A 554 14.43 6.68 -13.14
N HIS A 555 14.72 7.41 -12.06
CA HIS A 555 15.97 7.23 -11.30
C HIS A 555 16.12 5.81 -10.72
N GLY A 556 15.00 5.16 -10.39
CA GLY A 556 14.97 3.80 -9.84
C GLY A 556 14.78 2.70 -10.88
N LEU A 557 14.68 3.04 -12.16
CA LEU A 557 14.50 2.11 -13.27
C LEU A 557 15.80 1.95 -14.08
N THR A 558 15.91 0.83 -14.80
CA THR A 558 16.93 0.72 -15.85
C THR A 558 16.59 1.66 -17.01
N HIS A 559 17.57 2.05 -17.78
CA HIS A 559 17.36 2.99 -18.90
C HIS A 559 16.30 2.50 -19.90
N LEU A 560 16.29 1.21 -20.23
CA LEU A 560 15.30 0.63 -21.15
C LEU A 560 13.91 0.59 -20.54
N ASP A 561 13.81 0.19 -19.28
CA ASP A 561 12.54 0.14 -18.57
C ASP A 561 11.95 1.55 -18.36
N ALA A 562 12.79 2.55 -18.13
CA ALA A 562 12.36 3.96 -18.05
C ALA A 562 11.74 4.43 -19.38
N ARG A 563 12.32 4.04 -20.56
CA ARG A 563 11.71 4.34 -21.87
C ARG A 563 10.35 3.66 -22.06
N ILE A 564 10.24 2.38 -21.67
CA ILE A 564 8.98 1.63 -21.73
C ILE A 564 7.95 2.26 -20.79
N PHE A 565 8.36 2.66 -19.59
CA PHE A 565 7.50 3.35 -18.65
C PHE A 565 6.99 4.68 -19.21
N ALA A 566 7.84 5.50 -19.83
CA ALA A 566 7.45 6.74 -20.50
C ALA A 566 6.39 6.48 -21.59
N LEU A 567 6.59 5.44 -22.40
CA LEU A 567 5.63 5.06 -23.43
C LEU A 567 4.28 4.62 -22.83
N ARG A 568 4.29 3.88 -21.73
CA ARG A 568 3.07 3.51 -21.01
C ARG A 568 2.34 4.73 -20.43
N MET A 569 3.09 5.72 -19.93
CA MET A 569 2.53 7.00 -19.49
C MET A 569 1.85 7.75 -20.64
N CYS A 570 2.49 7.78 -21.83
CA CYS A 570 1.86 8.35 -23.03
C CYS A 570 0.54 7.66 -23.36
N GLN A 571 0.50 6.34 -23.26
CA GLN A 571 -0.72 5.58 -23.55
C GLN A 571 -1.85 5.94 -22.58
N LEU A 572 -1.56 6.08 -21.28
CA LEU A 572 -2.54 6.53 -20.30
C LEU A 572 -3.02 7.96 -20.61
N PHE A 573 -2.10 8.85 -20.95
CA PHE A 573 -2.42 10.23 -21.28
C PHE A 573 -3.31 10.36 -22.52
N VAL A 574 -3.05 9.55 -23.54
CA VAL A 574 -3.85 9.53 -24.79
C VAL A 574 -5.22 8.90 -24.56
N ARG A 575 -5.30 7.85 -23.74
CA ARG A 575 -6.55 7.16 -23.42
C ARG A 575 -7.52 8.04 -22.62
N GLY A 576 -7.00 8.84 -21.69
CA GLY A 576 -7.79 9.73 -20.82
C GLY A 576 -8.60 8.96 -19.77
N SER A 577 -9.73 8.35 -20.14
CA SER A 577 -10.59 7.61 -19.21
C SER A 577 -10.27 6.10 -19.17
N PRO A 578 -10.34 5.44 -18.00
CA PRO A 578 -10.15 3.99 -17.87
C PRO A 578 -11.23 3.16 -18.59
N ASP A 579 -12.40 3.74 -18.82
CA ASP A 579 -13.52 3.07 -19.49
C ASP A 579 -13.36 2.98 -21.01
N GLU A 580 -12.47 3.79 -21.61
CA GLU A 580 -12.18 3.69 -23.03
C GLU A 580 -11.31 2.47 -23.35
N PRO A 581 -11.63 1.70 -24.39
CA PRO A 581 -10.81 0.57 -24.81
C PRO A 581 -9.43 1.04 -25.28
N GLU A 582 -8.42 0.20 -25.07
CA GLU A 582 -7.09 0.47 -25.62
C GLU A 582 -7.13 0.45 -27.16
N PRO A 583 -6.48 1.40 -27.83
CA PRO A 583 -6.40 1.42 -29.29
C PRO A 583 -5.86 0.11 -29.86
N GLU A 584 -6.45 -0.39 -30.93
CA GLU A 584 -6.03 -1.64 -31.58
C GLU A 584 -4.57 -1.60 -32.02
N GLU A 585 -4.13 -0.42 -32.49
CA GLU A 585 -2.75 -0.17 -32.90
C GLU A 585 -1.77 -0.38 -31.72
N TYR A 586 -2.15 0.07 -30.54
CA TYR A 586 -1.34 -0.13 -29.33
C TYR A 586 -1.32 -1.60 -28.88
N GLN A 587 -2.46 -2.28 -29.00
CA GLN A 587 -2.52 -3.72 -28.70
C GLN A 587 -1.65 -4.53 -29.67
N LEU A 588 -1.68 -4.22 -30.96
CA LEU A 588 -0.83 -4.87 -31.97
C LEU A 588 0.65 -4.54 -31.74
N LEU A 589 0.97 -3.30 -31.36
CA LEU A 589 2.33 -2.90 -31.01
C LEU A 589 2.91 -3.78 -29.89
N LEU A 590 2.11 -4.11 -28.86
CA LEU A 590 2.55 -4.92 -27.72
C LEU A 590 2.53 -6.42 -28.01
N ARG A 591 1.44 -6.94 -28.59
CA ARG A 591 1.25 -8.37 -28.83
C ARG A 591 2.00 -8.89 -30.04
N GLY A 592 2.12 -8.07 -31.09
CA GLY A 592 2.80 -8.41 -32.33
C GLY A 592 2.08 -9.43 -33.21
N THR A 593 0.89 -9.89 -32.81
CA THR A 593 0.10 -10.89 -33.54
C THR A 593 -1.39 -10.60 -33.43
N LEU A 594 -2.11 -10.87 -34.54
CA LEU A 594 -3.58 -10.87 -34.60
C LEU A 594 -4.09 -12.29 -34.76
N SER A 595 -5.29 -12.53 -34.27
CA SER A 595 -6.00 -13.82 -34.45
C SER A 595 -6.53 -14.04 -35.86
N PHE A 596 -6.72 -12.98 -36.61
CA PHE A 596 -7.22 -13.02 -37.98
C PHE A 596 -6.48 -12.03 -38.87
N ILE A 597 -6.04 -12.48 -40.04
CA ILE A 597 -5.40 -11.67 -41.08
C ILE A 597 -6.31 -11.68 -42.32
N ASP A 598 -6.63 -10.50 -42.84
CA ASP A 598 -7.43 -10.37 -44.06
C ASP A 598 -6.62 -10.85 -45.27
N PRO A 599 -7.08 -11.84 -46.03
CA PRO A 599 -6.39 -12.29 -47.24
C PRO A 599 -6.21 -11.22 -48.32
N SER A 600 -6.97 -10.13 -48.25
CA SER A 600 -6.80 -9.00 -49.15
C SER A 600 -5.58 -8.16 -48.83
N ALA A 601 -5.11 -8.16 -47.59
CA ALA A 601 -3.96 -7.40 -47.13
C ALA A 601 -2.64 -7.91 -47.73
N GLU A 602 -2.46 -9.23 -47.87
CA GLU A 602 -1.32 -9.84 -48.54
C GLU A 602 -1.11 -9.35 -49.97
N LYS A 603 -2.21 -9.36 -50.80
CA LYS A 603 -2.16 -8.87 -52.14
C LYS A 603 -1.85 -7.38 -52.21
N PHE A 604 -2.34 -6.62 -51.25
CA PHE A 604 -2.12 -5.18 -51.15
C PHE A 604 -0.65 -4.86 -50.81
N VAL A 605 -0.07 -5.52 -49.83
CA VAL A 605 1.35 -5.35 -49.45
C VAL A 605 2.27 -5.74 -50.59
N THR A 606 2.02 -6.87 -51.23
CA THR A 606 2.80 -7.35 -52.39
C THR A 606 2.72 -6.38 -53.57
N ALA A 607 1.57 -5.79 -53.84
CA ALA A 607 1.40 -4.82 -54.93
C ALA A 607 2.17 -3.50 -54.64
N ILE A 608 2.23 -3.04 -53.40
CA ILE A 608 2.91 -1.79 -53.03
C ILE A 608 4.39 -1.98 -52.84
N PHE A 609 4.84 -2.94 -52.05
CA PHE A 609 6.23 -3.10 -51.67
C PHE A 609 7.03 -4.09 -52.54
N GLY A 610 6.34 -5.02 -53.23
CA GLY A 610 7.02 -6.06 -54.00
C GLY A 610 7.94 -6.90 -53.11
N ASN A 611 9.20 -7.04 -53.53
CA ASN A 611 10.23 -7.78 -52.76
C ASN A 611 11.14 -6.87 -51.93
N THR A 612 10.74 -5.64 -51.62
CA THR A 612 11.59 -4.70 -50.85
C THR A 612 11.54 -4.97 -49.31
N LEU A 613 10.52 -5.64 -48.84
CA LEU A 613 10.36 -6.02 -47.43
C LEU A 613 10.82 -7.47 -47.20
N SER A 614 11.29 -7.75 -46.01
CA SER A 614 11.50 -9.12 -45.52
C SER A 614 10.15 -9.83 -45.29
N GLU A 615 10.12 -11.15 -45.28
CA GLU A 615 8.94 -11.95 -45.06
C GLU A 615 8.25 -11.57 -43.72
N SER A 616 9.04 -11.36 -42.66
CA SER A 616 8.53 -10.93 -41.37
C SER A 616 7.90 -9.53 -41.39
N GLN A 617 8.49 -8.58 -42.13
CA GLN A 617 7.94 -7.22 -42.29
C GLN A 617 6.64 -7.24 -43.08
N SER A 618 6.58 -8.04 -44.16
CA SER A 618 5.37 -8.22 -44.96
C SER A 618 4.23 -8.75 -44.09
N THR A 619 4.46 -9.79 -43.33
CA THR A 619 3.44 -10.38 -42.42
C THR A 619 2.95 -9.40 -41.36
N GLN A 620 3.88 -8.61 -40.76
CA GLN A 620 3.48 -7.59 -39.78
C GLN A 620 2.63 -6.48 -40.43
N MET A 621 3.01 -6.03 -41.63
CA MET A 621 2.26 -5.02 -42.39
C MET A 621 0.87 -5.53 -42.82
N GLU A 622 0.74 -6.81 -43.13
CA GLU A 622 -0.55 -7.48 -43.44
C GLU A 622 -1.46 -7.49 -42.21
N MET A 623 -0.91 -7.79 -41.04
CA MET A 623 -1.64 -7.70 -39.76
C MET A 623 -2.12 -6.27 -39.49
N HIS A 624 -1.27 -5.28 -39.68
CA HIS A 624 -1.65 -3.88 -39.51
C HIS A 624 -2.78 -3.45 -40.45
N LEU A 625 -2.69 -3.79 -41.71
CA LEU A 625 -3.72 -3.47 -42.72
C LEU A 625 -5.04 -4.24 -42.52
N SER A 626 -5.01 -5.28 -41.69
CA SER A 626 -6.19 -6.05 -41.27
C SER A 626 -6.93 -5.44 -40.07
N LEU A 627 -6.37 -4.40 -39.41
CA LEU A 627 -7.05 -3.66 -38.37
C LEU A 627 -8.26 -2.86 -38.91
N GLU A 628 -9.20 -2.56 -38.02
CA GLU A 628 -10.27 -1.62 -38.36
C GLU A 628 -9.66 -0.21 -38.60
N HIS A 629 -10.36 0.63 -39.33
CA HIS A 629 -9.98 2.03 -39.56
C HIS A 629 -8.61 2.25 -40.24
N THR A 630 -8.24 1.47 -41.25
CA THR A 630 -6.96 1.60 -41.99
C THR A 630 -7.10 2.33 -43.36
N THR A 631 -8.19 3.05 -43.57
CA THR A 631 -8.50 3.70 -44.86
C THR A 631 -7.51 4.83 -45.23
N ALA A 632 -7.14 5.66 -44.27
CA ALA A 632 -6.15 6.73 -44.45
C ALA A 632 -4.76 6.16 -44.78
N LEU A 633 -4.34 5.11 -44.07
CA LEU A 633 -3.08 4.43 -44.32
C LEU A 633 -3.06 3.79 -45.73
N LYS A 634 -4.11 3.03 -46.10
CA LYS A 634 -4.24 2.44 -47.44
C LYS A 634 -4.19 3.50 -48.54
N LYS A 635 -4.84 4.63 -48.30
CA LYS A 635 -4.82 5.78 -49.24
C LYS A 635 -3.44 6.39 -49.37
N SER A 636 -2.72 6.62 -48.28
CA SER A 636 -1.34 7.17 -48.30
C SER A 636 -0.39 6.22 -49.04
N LEU A 637 -0.50 4.91 -48.76
CA LEU A 637 0.29 3.86 -49.45
C LEU A 637 0.08 3.84 -50.97
N LEU A 638 -1.18 4.00 -51.43
CA LEU A 638 -1.52 4.03 -52.86
C LEU A 638 -1.08 5.34 -53.52
N GLN A 639 -1.19 6.47 -52.81
CA GLN A 639 -0.86 7.79 -53.40
C GLN A 639 0.65 8.00 -53.55
N ARG A 640 1.46 7.43 -52.65
CA ARG A 640 2.91 7.66 -52.65
C ARG A 640 3.73 6.36 -52.49
N PRO A 641 3.60 5.38 -53.40
CA PRO A 641 4.27 4.09 -53.25
C PRO A 641 5.80 4.21 -53.24
N ASP A 642 6.39 5.12 -54.03
CA ASP A 642 7.84 5.33 -54.11
C ASP A 642 8.39 5.96 -52.83
N TYR A 643 7.62 6.84 -52.16
CA TYR A 643 7.99 7.36 -50.85
C TYR A 643 8.11 6.23 -49.82
N TRP A 644 7.11 5.35 -49.75
CA TRP A 644 7.10 4.24 -48.80
C TRP A 644 8.17 3.18 -49.08
N ARG A 645 8.51 2.98 -50.33
CA ARG A 645 9.54 2.00 -50.76
C ARG A 645 10.96 2.48 -50.51
N ARG A 646 11.22 3.78 -50.58
CA ARG A 646 12.59 4.32 -50.56
C ARG A 646 12.80 5.35 -49.48
N GLU A 647 12.07 6.44 -49.54
CA GLU A 647 12.29 7.58 -48.62
C GLU A 647 12.01 7.22 -47.19
N PHE A 648 10.88 6.60 -46.89
CA PHE A 648 10.51 6.16 -45.53
C PHE A 648 11.57 5.21 -44.93
N LEU A 649 12.12 4.32 -45.74
CA LEU A 649 13.12 3.34 -45.31
C LEU A 649 14.51 3.92 -45.06
N THR A 650 14.80 5.14 -45.50
CA THR A 650 16.15 5.77 -45.40
C THR A 650 16.15 7.07 -44.61
N ALA A 651 15.01 7.74 -44.44
CA ALA A 651 14.92 9.03 -43.80
C ALA A 651 15.19 8.98 -42.28
N PRO A 652 15.73 10.05 -41.69
CA PRO A 652 15.85 10.13 -40.23
C PRO A 652 14.48 10.20 -39.55
N VAL A 653 14.40 9.70 -38.31
CA VAL A 653 13.12 9.49 -37.58
C VAL A 653 12.35 10.80 -37.37
N GLU A 654 13.05 11.91 -37.18
CA GLU A 654 12.48 13.23 -36.95
C GLU A 654 11.67 13.72 -38.18
N SER A 655 12.14 13.41 -39.38
CA SER A 655 11.45 13.79 -40.64
C SER A 655 10.24 12.94 -40.93
N LEU A 656 10.15 11.75 -40.31
CA LEU A 656 9.03 10.83 -40.48
C LEU A 656 7.81 11.18 -39.60
N LEU A 657 7.96 12.06 -38.61
CA LEU A 657 6.89 12.44 -37.69
C LEU A 657 5.68 13.06 -38.41
N GLY A 658 5.91 13.81 -39.49
CA GLY A 658 4.82 14.39 -40.29
C GLY A 658 3.88 13.36 -40.91
N VAL A 659 4.33 12.12 -41.10
CA VAL A 659 3.53 11.04 -41.66
C VAL A 659 2.44 10.61 -40.65
N ALA A 660 2.63 10.82 -39.35
CA ALA A 660 1.62 10.46 -38.33
C ALA A 660 0.27 11.13 -38.60
N ASP A 661 0.29 12.40 -39.00
CA ASP A 661 -0.94 13.14 -39.28
C ASP A 661 -1.61 12.68 -40.58
N GLU A 662 -0.85 12.15 -41.55
CA GLU A 662 -1.35 11.64 -42.81
C GLU A 662 -1.98 10.25 -42.71
N VAL A 663 -1.44 9.38 -41.85
CA VAL A 663 -1.93 8.01 -41.66
C VAL A 663 -3.04 7.92 -40.60
N GLY A 664 -3.29 9.00 -39.87
CA GLY A 664 -4.38 9.11 -38.92
C GLY A 664 -5.73 9.21 -39.62
N GLU A 665 -6.77 8.58 -39.05
CA GLU A 665 -8.14 8.68 -39.61
C GLU A 665 -8.80 10.02 -39.18
N SER A 666 -9.79 10.47 -39.97
CA SER A 666 -10.52 11.67 -39.66
C SER A 666 -11.25 11.55 -38.33
N GLY A 667 -11.04 12.52 -37.44
CA GLY A 667 -11.61 12.51 -36.08
C GLY A 667 -10.75 11.88 -34.99
N TRP A 668 -9.60 11.34 -35.34
CA TRP A 668 -8.66 10.83 -34.33
C TRP A 668 -7.92 11.95 -33.62
N THR A 669 -7.59 11.67 -32.35
CA THR A 669 -6.63 12.51 -31.60
C THR A 669 -5.23 12.30 -32.18
N ARG A 670 -4.37 13.32 -32.09
CA ARG A 670 -2.98 13.22 -32.52
C ARG A 670 -2.24 12.07 -31.79
N GLY A 671 -2.59 11.81 -30.53
CA GLY A 671 -2.01 10.70 -29.79
C GLY A 671 -2.30 9.34 -30.40
N ARG A 672 -3.53 9.10 -30.88
CA ARG A 672 -3.89 7.84 -31.55
C ARG A 672 -3.16 7.71 -32.91
N ALA A 673 -3.03 8.79 -33.65
CA ALA A 673 -2.27 8.79 -34.90
C ALA A 673 -0.78 8.47 -34.67
N LEU A 674 -0.19 8.95 -33.58
CA LEU A 674 1.19 8.62 -33.20
C LEU A 674 1.40 7.14 -32.87
N TRP A 675 0.40 6.45 -32.29
CA TRP A 675 0.45 4.99 -32.07
C TRP A 675 0.53 4.23 -33.39
N ARG A 676 -0.26 4.61 -34.37
CA ARG A 676 -0.21 4.02 -35.72
C ARG A 676 1.15 4.28 -36.37
N TRP A 677 1.67 5.49 -36.26
CA TRP A 677 2.99 5.83 -36.79
C TRP A 677 4.09 4.99 -36.10
N LEU A 678 4.03 4.82 -34.77
CA LEU A 678 4.99 3.99 -34.03
C LEU A 678 4.90 2.52 -34.44
N LEU A 679 3.70 2.02 -34.73
CA LEU A 679 3.48 0.67 -35.24
C LEU A 679 4.12 0.51 -36.62
N LEU A 680 3.98 1.48 -37.52
CA LEU A 680 4.63 1.49 -38.81
C LEU A 680 6.16 1.51 -38.71
N ILE A 681 6.73 2.26 -37.75
CA ILE A 681 8.16 2.23 -37.48
C ILE A 681 8.59 0.84 -37.00
N LYS A 682 7.86 0.21 -36.09
CA LYS A 682 8.15 -1.15 -35.62
C LYS A 682 8.19 -2.16 -36.78
N GLU A 683 7.23 -2.06 -37.71
CA GLU A 683 7.07 -2.97 -38.81
C GLU A 683 8.13 -2.78 -39.89
N LEU A 684 8.36 -1.54 -40.30
CA LEU A 684 9.23 -1.23 -41.41
C LEU A 684 10.68 -0.93 -41.02
N ARG A 685 10.88 -0.34 -39.82
CA ARG A 685 12.18 0.11 -39.35
C ARG A 685 12.39 -0.14 -37.84
N PRO A 686 12.42 -1.41 -37.44
CA PRO A 686 12.51 -1.77 -36.02
C PRO A 686 13.75 -1.19 -35.31
N GLU A 687 14.82 -0.90 -36.03
CA GLU A 687 16.03 -0.27 -35.51
C GLU A 687 15.82 1.16 -35.00
N LEU A 688 14.78 1.85 -35.45
CA LEU A 688 14.46 3.21 -35.00
C LEU A 688 13.38 3.23 -33.87
N LEU A 689 12.88 2.08 -33.44
CA LEU A 689 11.76 2.01 -32.54
C LEU A 689 11.98 2.76 -31.21
N ILE A 690 13.19 2.69 -30.65
CA ILE A 690 13.52 3.39 -29.40
C ILE A 690 13.52 4.91 -29.65
N ALA A 691 14.19 5.39 -30.67
CA ALA A 691 14.23 6.81 -31.02
C ALA A 691 12.85 7.36 -31.38
N ALA A 692 12.02 6.57 -32.07
CA ALA A 692 10.66 6.91 -32.41
C ALA A 692 9.77 6.99 -31.16
N SER A 693 9.91 6.06 -30.22
CA SER A 693 9.19 6.11 -28.94
C SER A 693 9.54 7.32 -28.10
N GLU A 694 10.83 7.70 -28.05
CA GLU A 694 11.25 8.96 -27.40
C GLU A 694 10.64 10.20 -28.08
N LEU A 695 10.56 10.19 -29.40
CA LEU A 695 9.99 11.30 -30.16
C LEU A 695 8.47 11.41 -29.89
N VAL A 696 7.74 10.30 -29.79
CA VAL A 696 6.33 10.28 -29.40
C VAL A 696 6.14 10.92 -28.03
N VAL A 697 6.95 10.52 -27.04
CA VAL A 697 6.90 11.08 -25.69
C VAL A 697 7.13 12.60 -25.71
N ARG A 698 8.17 13.06 -26.39
CA ARG A 698 8.48 14.50 -26.52
C ARG A 698 7.38 15.29 -27.24
N THR A 699 6.70 14.66 -28.18
CA THR A 699 5.59 15.30 -28.92
C THR A 699 4.33 15.43 -28.08
N LEU A 700 4.04 14.46 -27.22
CA LEU A 700 2.82 14.42 -26.40
C LEU A 700 2.95 15.25 -25.11
N PHE A 701 4.09 15.26 -24.49
CA PHE A 701 4.31 15.97 -23.23
C PHE A 701 5.09 17.27 -23.44
N ASP A 702 6.39 17.17 -23.67
CA ASP A 702 7.29 18.32 -23.85
C ASP A 702 8.63 17.85 -24.45
N ALA A 703 9.32 18.74 -25.19
CA ALA A 703 10.65 18.48 -25.76
C ALA A 703 11.67 18.10 -24.66
N ASP A 704 11.55 18.71 -23.47
CA ASP A 704 12.44 18.53 -22.33
C ASP A 704 11.98 17.45 -21.34
N PHE A 705 11.01 16.60 -21.70
CA PHE A 705 10.44 15.58 -20.79
C PHE A 705 11.52 14.68 -20.16
N PHE A 706 12.53 14.29 -20.95
CA PHE A 706 13.64 13.45 -20.48
C PHE A 706 14.75 14.20 -19.74
N ALA A 707 14.69 15.52 -19.63
CA ALA A 707 15.69 16.30 -18.89
C ALA A 707 15.74 15.93 -17.39
N GLY A 708 14.60 15.47 -16.84
CA GLY A 708 14.50 14.99 -15.45
C GLY A 708 15.24 13.67 -15.17
N GLU A 709 15.77 12.97 -16.16
CA GLU A 709 16.62 11.78 -15.97
C GLU A 709 18.03 12.14 -15.49
N THR A 710 18.50 13.31 -15.84
CA THR A 710 19.79 13.82 -15.35
C THR A 710 19.56 14.48 -13.99
N TYR A 711 20.09 13.89 -12.95
CA TYR A 711 19.98 14.40 -11.59
C TYR A 711 21.32 14.84 -11.04
N ASP A 712 21.29 15.89 -10.24
CA ASP A 712 22.39 16.23 -9.36
C ASP A 712 22.23 15.45 -8.06
N LEU A 713 23.20 14.59 -7.74
CA LEU A 713 23.15 13.77 -6.53
C LEU A 713 23.02 14.62 -5.25
N LYS A 714 23.60 15.82 -5.26
CA LYS A 714 23.49 16.75 -4.14
C LYS A 714 22.05 17.25 -3.96
N ALA A 715 21.44 17.77 -5.02
CA ALA A 715 20.06 18.23 -4.99
C ALA A 715 19.11 17.08 -4.59
N LEU A 716 19.31 15.90 -5.15
CA LEU A 716 18.48 14.73 -4.83
C LEU A 716 18.55 14.34 -3.35
N VAL A 717 19.78 14.27 -2.77
CA VAL A 717 19.95 13.86 -1.37
C VAL A 717 19.35 14.87 -0.40
N TYR A 718 19.43 16.17 -0.68
CA TYR A 718 19.02 17.20 0.26
C TYR A 718 17.63 17.77 0.02
N GLU A 719 17.15 17.77 -1.22
CA GLU A 719 15.86 18.37 -1.59
C GLU A 719 14.73 17.33 -1.77
N GLU A 720 15.05 16.14 -2.34
CA GLU A 720 14.04 15.14 -2.65
C GLU A 720 13.92 14.04 -1.61
N VAL A 721 15.05 13.57 -1.03
CA VAL A 721 15.07 12.47 -0.07
C VAL A 721 14.79 12.98 1.33
N ARG A 722 13.76 12.44 1.99
CA ARG A 722 13.42 12.80 3.37
C ARG A 722 14.33 12.10 4.38
N SER A 723 14.38 12.62 5.59
CA SER A 723 15.20 12.07 6.68
C SER A 723 14.76 10.66 7.15
N ASP A 724 13.46 10.34 6.99
CA ASP A 724 12.88 9.04 7.31
C ASP A 724 12.96 8.02 6.16
N GLN A 725 13.41 8.46 4.98
CA GLN A 725 13.48 7.67 3.77
C GLN A 725 14.93 7.32 3.43
N PRO A 726 15.34 6.04 3.49
CA PRO A 726 16.68 5.63 3.08
C PRO A 726 16.88 5.77 1.57
N LEU A 727 18.09 6.16 1.16
CA LEU A 727 18.50 6.17 -0.24
C LEU A 727 19.24 4.89 -0.58
N LEU A 728 18.69 4.09 -1.49
CA LEU A 728 19.28 2.85 -1.96
C LEU A 728 19.88 3.03 -3.37
N LEU A 729 21.20 2.93 -3.42
CA LEU A 729 21.98 3.00 -4.66
C LEU A 729 22.18 1.57 -5.16
N CYS A 730 21.41 1.18 -6.17
CA CYS A 730 21.49 -0.13 -6.80
C CYS A 730 22.45 -0.09 -7.97
N SER A 731 23.43 -0.94 -7.96
CA SER A 731 24.44 -1.03 -9.03
C SER A 731 24.28 -2.34 -9.78
N MET A 732 24.54 -2.29 -11.09
CA MET A 732 24.81 -3.51 -11.85
C MET A 732 26.10 -4.14 -11.33
N PRO A 733 26.25 -5.49 -11.44
CA PRO A 733 27.47 -6.15 -11.06
C PRO A 733 28.69 -5.48 -11.67
N GLY A 734 29.74 -5.30 -10.87
CA GLY A 734 30.97 -4.65 -11.34
C GLY A 734 31.04 -3.12 -11.22
N TYR A 735 29.95 -2.45 -10.83
CA TYR A 735 29.89 -1.00 -10.58
C TYR A 735 29.75 -0.70 -9.09
N ASP A 736 30.60 0.17 -8.54
CA ASP A 736 30.53 0.60 -7.12
C ASP A 736 30.11 2.07 -7.00
N ALA A 737 28.86 2.29 -6.58
CA ALA A 737 28.33 3.62 -6.37
C ALA A 737 28.85 4.32 -5.10
N SER A 738 29.52 3.60 -4.19
CA SER A 738 30.00 4.15 -2.91
C SER A 738 30.93 5.34 -3.10
N LYS A 739 31.82 5.27 -4.08
CA LYS A 739 32.78 6.35 -4.37
C LYS A 739 32.13 7.67 -4.73
N ARG A 740 31.00 7.63 -5.46
CA ARG A 740 30.26 8.85 -5.79
C ARG A 740 29.68 9.53 -4.57
N VAL A 741 29.22 8.74 -3.62
CA VAL A 741 28.71 9.24 -2.35
C VAL A 741 29.84 9.83 -1.50
N GLU A 742 30.95 9.10 -1.38
CA GLU A 742 32.13 9.57 -0.65
C GLU A 742 32.65 10.90 -1.24
N GLN A 743 32.79 11.00 -2.57
CA GLN A 743 33.17 12.26 -3.25
C GLN A 743 32.19 13.39 -2.97
N LEU A 744 30.88 13.15 -3.02
CA LEU A 744 29.88 14.17 -2.71
C LEU A 744 30.08 14.72 -1.29
N TYR A 745 30.25 13.85 -0.28
CA TYR A 745 30.40 14.28 1.09
C TYR A 745 31.77 14.91 1.37
N ASP A 746 32.82 14.52 0.66
CA ASP A 746 34.12 15.16 0.68
C ASP A 746 34.05 16.60 0.08
N GLU A 747 33.35 16.78 -1.05
CA GLU A 747 33.11 18.11 -1.64
C GLU A 747 32.28 19.03 -0.73
N LEU A 748 31.32 18.44 0.00
CA LEU A 748 30.47 19.18 0.95
C LEU A 748 31.15 19.42 2.30
N GLN A 749 32.31 18.79 2.56
CA GLN A 749 33.02 18.82 3.83
C GLN A 749 32.13 18.46 5.03
N THR A 750 31.17 17.54 4.81
CA THR A 750 30.27 17.04 5.84
C THR A 750 30.66 15.63 6.28
N PRO A 751 30.50 15.28 7.57
CA PRO A 751 30.90 13.99 8.07
C PRO A 751 30.01 12.88 7.51
N LEU A 752 30.64 11.82 7.02
CA LEU A 752 30.01 10.60 6.50
C LEU A 752 30.59 9.40 7.25
N ASP A 753 29.75 8.71 8.00
CA ASP A 753 30.11 7.46 8.65
C ASP A 753 29.89 6.28 7.67
N THR A 754 30.96 5.59 7.30
CA THR A 754 30.89 4.50 6.30
C THR A 754 31.15 3.15 6.95
N ILE A 755 30.27 2.18 6.68
CA ILE A 755 30.41 0.78 7.14
C ILE A 755 30.22 -0.16 5.96
N ALA A 756 31.13 -1.14 5.84
CA ALA A 756 30.96 -2.29 4.94
C ALA A 756 30.19 -3.41 5.67
N MET A 757 29.10 -3.86 5.05
CA MET A 757 28.28 -4.93 5.60
C MET A 757 28.83 -6.29 5.16
N GLY A 758 28.90 -7.24 6.07
CA GLY A 758 29.38 -8.61 5.74
C GLY A 758 29.62 -9.50 6.97
N ASN A 759 29.80 -8.92 8.13
CA ASN A 759 30.08 -9.64 9.37
C ASN A 759 29.03 -9.33 10.45
N ALA A 760 28.82 -10.27 11.38
CA ALA A 760 27.88 -10.06 12.50
C ALA A 760 28.28 -8.87 13.41
N GLU A 761 29.57 -8.57 13.53
CA GLU A 761 30.05 -7.39 14.26
C GLU A 761 29.66 -6.07 13.59
N SER A 762 29.66 -6.04 12.25
CA SER A 762 29.24 -4.85 11.52
C SER A 762 27.75 -4.52 11.72
N PHE A 763 26.90 -5.51 12.01
CA PHE A 763 25.47 -5.29 12.26
C PHE A 763 25.21 -4.51 13.56
N THR A 764 25.92 -4.87 14.64
CA THR A 764 25.79 -4.15 15.92
C THR A 764 26.37 -2.74 15.83
N THR A 765 27.52 -2.61 15.15
CA THR A 765 28.15 -1.30 14.90
C THR A 765 27.26 -0.42 14.03
N ALA A 766 26.70 -0.95 12.94
CA ALA A 766 25.78 -0.22 12.07
C ALA A 766 24.54 0.25 12.83
N THR A 767 23.93 -0.61 13.64
CA THR A 767 22.77 -0.24 14.46
C THR A 767 23.09 0.90 15.42
N GLY A 768 24.24 0.85 16.08
CA GLY A 768 24.72 1.90 16.99
C GLY A 768 24.98 3.23 16.25
N LEU A 769 25.65 3.18 15.10
CA LEU A 769 25.95 4.37 14.31
C LEU A 769 24.69 5.02 13.72
N ILE A 770 23.76 4.22 13.18
CA ILE A 770 22.49 4.75 12.65
C ILE A 770 21.73 5.47 13.76
N THR A 771 21.64 4.87 14.95
CA THR A 771 20.94 5.48 16.09
C THR A 771 21.62 6.77 16.54
N ALA A 772 22.93 6.79 16.60
CA ALA A 772 23.71 7.97 16.99
C ALA A 772 23.63 9.08 15.92
N ALA A 773 23.73 8.71 14.63
CA ALA A 773 23.64 9.64 13.51
C ALA A 773 22.23 10.22 13.35
N ALA A 774 21.18 9.44 13.58
CA ALA A 774 19.81 9.91 13.58
C ALA A 774 19.56 11.01 14.61
N GLY A 775 20.18 10.91 15.79
CA GLY A 775 20.14 11.94 16.83
C GLY A 775 20.99 13.19 16.50
N ARG A 776 22.13 13.01 15.83
CA ARG A 776 23.05 14.10 15.46
C ARG A 776 22.66 14.82 14.17
N GLY A 777 21.94 14.16 13.28
CA GLY A 777 21.63 14.67 11.93
C GLY A 777 22.81 14.50 10.95
N THR A 778 23.64 13.48 11.12
CA THR A 778 24.75 13.14 10.22
C THR A 778 24.34 12.07 9.21
N ALA A 779 25.15 11.87 8.17
CA ALA A 779 24.90 10.87 7.16
C ALA A 779 25.62 9.54 7.48
N VAL A 780 24.99 8.43 7.13
CA VAL A 780 25.57 7.09 7.26
C VAL A 780 25.50 6.37 5.91
N LEU A 781 26.61 5.79 5.48
CA LEU A 781 26.72 4.97 4.28
C LEU A 781 26.95 3.50 4.67
N LEU A 782 25.97 2.66 4.35
CA LEU A 782 26.08 1.20 4.46
C LEU A 782 26.46 0.63 3.10
N ARG A 783 27.63 0.00 3.03
CA ARG A 783 28.13 -0.58 1.77
C ARG A 783 27.76 -2.05 1.66
N ASN A 784 27.36 -2.47 0.45
CA ASN A 784 27.11 -3.85 0.08
C ASN A 784 26.05 -4.53 0.94
N VAL A 785 24.92 -3.87 1.16
CA VAL A 785 23.84 -4.40 2.01
C VAL A 785 23.19 -5.69 1.47
N HIS A 786 23.38 -6.01 0.19
CA HIS A 786 22.92 -7.26 -0.42
C HIS A 786 23.55 -8.51 0.17
N LEU A 787 24.68 -8.37 0.87
CA LEU A 787 25.37 -9.49 1.55
C LEU A 787 24.67 -9.93 2.85
N CYS A 788 23.75 -9.12 3.38
CA CYS A 788 23.11 -9.38 4.68
C CYS A 788 21.57 -9.19 4.64
N PRO A 789 20.85 -9.90 3.77
CA PRO A 789 19.41 -9.70 3.59
C PRO A 789 18.59 -9.95 4.88
N GLU A 790 19.00 -10.87 5.73
CA GLU A 790 18.30 -11.15 6.99
C GLU A 790 18.36 -9.98 7.98
N TRP A 791 19.51 -9.31 8.08
CA TRP A 791 19.66 -8.14 8.93
C TRP A 791 18.86 -6.94 8.41
N LEU A 792 18.68 -6.82 7.11
CA LEU A 792 17.88 -5.74 6.51
C LEU A 792 16.43 -5.72 6.99
N SER A 793 15.86 -6.86 7.33
CA SER A 793 14.53 -6.93 7.96
C SER A 793 14.53 -6.32 9.38
N THR A 794 15.63 -6.42 10.08
CA THR A 794 15.81 -5.77 11.39
C THR A 794 16.05 -4.27 11.24
N LEU A 795 16.83 -3.87 10.22
CA LEU A 795 17.03 -2.45 9.87
C LEU A 795 15.72 -1.77 9.56
N GLU A 796 14.88 -2.38 8.74
CA GLU A 796 13.57 -1.84 8.38
C GLU A 796 12.73 -1.50 9.62
N LYS A 797 12.66 -2.41 10.58
CA LYS A 797 11.93 -2.21 11.84
C LYS A 797 12.50 -1.09 12.68
N MET A 798 13.82 -1.03 12.75
CA MET A 798 14.50 0.06 13.43
C MET A 798 14.13 1.42 12.81
N LEU A 799 14.06 1.52 11.47
CA LEU A 799 13.70 2.75 10.77
C LEU A 799 12.30 3.25 11.12
N TYR A 800 11.33 2.35 11.31
CA TYR A 800 9.99 2.75 11.76
C TYR A 800 9.92 3.27 13.18
N SER A 801 10.86 2.89 14.03
CA SER A 801 10.94 3.34 15.42
C SER A 801 11.81 4.60 15.61
N LEU A 802 12.62 4.94 14.61
CA LEU A 802 13.50 6.10 14.64
C LEU A 802 12.71 7.39 14.40
N HIS A 803 13.03 8.42 15.18
CA HIS A 803 12.61 9.80 14.93
C HIS A 803 13.86 10.61 14.55
N PRO A 804 14.28 10.57 13.29
CA PRO A 804 15.54 11.16 12.87
C PRO A 804 15.47 12.67 12.81
N HIS A 805 16.62 13.32 13.05
CA HIS A 805 16.80 14.76 12.80
C HIS A 805 16.59 15.06 11.30
N ALA A 806 16.10 16.26 10.95
CA ALA A 806 15.78 16.65 9.56
C ALA A 806 16.96 16.49 8.58
N ASN A 807 18.18 16.65 9.05
CA ASN A 807 19.40 16.53 8.24
C ASN A 807 19.95 15.09 8.15
N PHE A 808 19.37 14.14 8.88
CA PHE A 808 19.83 12.76 8.83
C PHE A 808 19.63 12.17 7.44
N ARG A 809 20.63 11.44 6.94
CA ARG A 809 20.53 10.69 5.67
C ARG A 809 21.13 9.31 5.83
N LEU A 810 20.35 8.31 5.49
CA LEU A 810 20.80 6.92 5.42
C LEU A 810 20.98 6.53 3.97
N LEU A 811 22.21 6.26 3.56
CA LEU A 811 22.57 5.84 2.23
C LEU A 811 23.00 4.37 2.28
N MET A 812 22.55 3.59 1.31
CA MET A 812 22.86 2.17 1.21
C MET A 812 23.31 1.85 -0.20
N THR A 813 24.40 1.11 -0.35
CA THR A 813 24.79 0.58 -1.67
C THR A 813 24.50 -0.92 -1.74
N SER A 814 23.94 -1.36 -2.84
CA SER A 814 23.58 -2.74 -3.09
C SER A 814 23.82 -3.12 -4.54
N GLU A 815 24.22 -4.34 -4.79
CA GLU A 815 24.02 -4.95 -6.11
C GLU A 815 22.55 -5.39 -6.23
N ILE A 816 22.08 -5.53 -7.47
CA ILE A 816 20.72 -5.98 -7.76
C ILE A 816 20.60 -7.47 -7.37
N ASN A 817 19.99 -7.73 -6.21
CA ASN A 817 19.87 -9.06 -5.65
C ASN A 817 18.39 -9.35 -5.27
N PRO A 818 17.79 -10.44 -5.78
CA PRO A 818 16.41 -10.81 -5.48
C PRO A 818 16.10 -11.09 -4.00
N LYS A 819 17.14 -11.31 -3.18
CA LYS A 819 16.99 -11.57 -1.74
C LYS A 819 16.74 -10.31 -0.90
N LEU A 820 16.79 -9.12 -1.49
CA LEU A 820 16.48 -7.87 -0.78
C LEU A 820 15.02 -7.87 -0.30
N PRO A 821 14.75 -7.48 0.97
CA PRO A 821 13.39 -7.46 1.50
C PRO A 821 12.47 -6.54 0.70
N PRO A 822 11.31 -7.04 0.21
CA PRO A 822 10.38 -6.23 -0.59
C PRO A 822 9.84 -5.01 0.14
N SER A 823 9.64 -5.10 1.44
CA SER A 823 9.15 -4.04 2.30
C SER A 823 10.15 -2.90 2.43
N LEU A 824 11.43 -3.22 2.61
CA LEU A 824 12.50 -2.21 2.61
C LEU A 824 12.61 -1.51 1.24
N LEU A 825 12.51 -2.27 0.14
CA LEU A 825 12.51 -1.69 -1.21
C LEU A 825 11.38 -0.71 -1.44
N ARG A 826 10.20 -0.91 -0.84
CA ARG A 826 9.08 0.04 -0.91
C ARG A 826 9.37 1.34 -0.16
N GLN A 827 10.10 1.27 0.94
CA GLN A 827 10.42 2.45 1.76
C GLN A 827 11.56 3.29 1.18
N CYS A 828 12.52 2.65 0.50
CA CYS A 828 13.71 3.32 -0.01
C CYS A 828 13.42 4.19 -1.25
N TYR A 829 14.09 5.35 -1.31
CA TYR A 829 14.32 6.03 -2.57
C TYR A 829 15.39 5.26 -3.35
N LYS A 830 15.14 4.92 -4.60
CA LYS A 830 16.02 4.05 -5.40
C LYS A 830 16.74 4.84 -6.49
N LEU A 831 18.05 4.63 -6.60
CA LEU A 831 18.85 5.07 -7.73
C LEU A 831 19.50 3.85 -8.36
N VAL A 832 19.26 3.64 -9.65
CA VAL A 832 19.89 2.56 -10.40
C VAL A 832 21.09 3.11 -11.17
N PHE A 833 22.23 2.51 -10.94
CA PHE A 833 23.47 2.84 -11.65
C PHE A 833 23.75 1.76 -12.69
N GLU A 834 23.68 2.16 -13.93
CA GLU A 834 24.04 1.35 -15.10
C GLU A 834 25.28 1.91 -15.76
N THR A 835 26.01 1.05 -16.45
CA THR A 835 27.04 1.49 -17.37
C THR A 835 26.42 2.35 -18.48
N PRO A 836 27.04 3.45 -18.88
CA PRO A 836 26.49 4.34 -19.90
C PRO A 836 26.12 3.59 -21.18
N THR A 837 24.99 3.91 -21.79
CA THR A 837 24.52 3.26 -23.01
C THR A 837 25.25 3.78 -24.24
N GLY A 838 25.83 2.86 -25.05
CA GLY A 838 26.53 3.15 -26.29
C GLY A 838 28.02 3.44 -26.12
N ILE A 839 28.79 3.01 -27.10
CA ILE A 839 30.28 3.08 -27.10
C ILE A 839 30.81 4.50 -26.82
N ARG A 840 30.15 5.53 -27.36
CA ARG A 840 30.55 6.92 -27.12
C ARG A 840 30.42 7.35 -25.66
N ALA A 841 29.33 6.99 -25.02
CA ALA A 841 29.08 7.37 -23.64
C ALA A 841 29.96 6.55 -22.69
N SER A 842 30.11 5.25 -22.94
CA SER A 842 30.98 4.36 -22.17
C SER A 842 32.47 4.81 -22.30
N LEU A 843 32.92 5.17 -23.50
CA LEU A 843 34.26 5.68 -23.69
C LEU A 843 34.49 7.03 -22.98
N LYS A 844 33.52 7.95 -23.02
CA LYS A 844 33.60 9.20 -22.26
C LYS A 844 33.69 8.95 -20.76
N HIS A 845 32.90 8.02 -20.27
CA HIS A 845 32.94 7.63 -18.87
C HIS A 845 34.30 7.03 -18.50
N SER A 846 34.81 6.07 -19.28
CA SER A 846 36.09 5.43 -19.03
C SER A 846 37.25 6.43 -19.10
N LEU A 847 37.20 7.44 -20.00
CA LEU A 847 38.15 8.54 -20.05
C LEU A 847 38.12 9.42 -18.80
N SER A 848 36.94 9.66 -18.21
CA SER A 848 36.82 10.48 -16.99
C SER A 848 37.43 9.78 -15.75
N ILE A 849 37.57 8.46 -15.76
CA ILE A 849 38.19 7.68 -14.69
C ILE A 849 39.70 7.88 -14.64
N VAL A 850 40.34 8.20 -15.77
CA VAL A 850 41.79 8.35 -15.87
C VAL A 850 42.16 9.81 -15.63
N PRO A 851 42.98 10.14 -14.61
CA PRO A 851 43.44 11.51 -14.35
C PRO A 851 44.21 12.05 -15.53
N GLU A 852 44.05 13.33 -15.84
CA GLU A 852 44.73 14.01 -16.95
C GLU A 852 46.26 13.94 -16.81
N GLU A 853 46.76 14.07 -15.59
CA GLU A 853 48.20 13.93 -15.31
C GLU A 853 48.75 12.57 -15.72
N ARG A 854 47.97 11.50 -15.55
CA ARG A 854 48.34 10.14 -15.91
C ARG A 854 48.29 9.93 -17.44
N MET A 855 47.34 10.55 -18.12
CA MET A 855 47.22 10.51 -19.57
C MET A 855 48.41 11.23 -20.26
N ASN A 856 48.82 12.37 -19.69
CA ASN A 856 49.86 13.21 -20.23
C ASN A 856 51.28 12.83 -19.77
N ALA A 857 51.42 11.81 -18.91
CA ALA A 857 52.71 11.35 -18.45
C ALA A 857 53.53 10.71 -19.60
N GLN A 858 54.86 10.89 -19.54
CA GLN A 858 55.78 10.28 -20.51
C GLN A 858 55.76 8.74 -20.43
N PRO A 859 55.95 8.02 -21.55
CA PRO A 859 56.17 8.48 -22.94
C PRO A 859 54.89 8.96 -23.64
N VAL A 860 55.01 9.77 -24.69
CA VAL A 860 53.85 10.35 -25.44
C VAL A 860 52.93 9.29 -26.02
N GLU A 861 53.44 8.14 -26.38
CA GLU A 861 52.65 6.98 -26.86
C GLU A 861 51.72 6.41 -25.83
N ARG A 862 51.92 6.65 -24.55
CA ARG A 862 51.04 6.20 -23.45
C ARG A 862 49.56 6.57 -23.68
N CYS A 863 49.29 7.81 -24.04
CA CYS A 863 47.95 8.30 -24.30
C CYS A 863 47.25 7.47 -25.39
N ARG A 864 47.95 7.11 -26.47
CA ARG A 864 47.39 6.29 -27.55
C ARG A 864 47.08 4.86 -27.10
N VAL A 865 47.95 4.24 -26.35
CA VAL A 865 47.77 2.87 -25.86
C VAL A 865 46.64 2.84 -24.83
N TYR A 866 46.55 3.87 -23.96
CA TYR A 866 45.44 4.03 -23.04
C TYR A 866 44.12 4.15 -23.78
N PHE A 867 44.07 5.03 -24.79
CA PHE A 867 42.86 5.19 -25.60
C PHE A 867 42.41 3.87 -26.24
N LEU A 868 43.33 3.07 -26.76
CA LEU A 868 43.01 1.76 -27.34
C LEU A 868 42.43 0.80 -26.29
N LEU A 869 42.98 0.76 -25.07
CA LEU A 869 42.49 -0.07 -24.01
C LEU A 869 41.09 0.36 -23.53
N LEU A 870 40.89 1.68 -23.35
CA LEU A 870 39.60 2.26 -22.95
C LEU A 870 38.53 2.03 -24.02
N TRP A 871 38.95 2.14 -25.31
CA TRP A 871 38.05 1.88 -26.43
C TRP A 871 37.64 0.40 -26.50
N LEU A 872 38.62 -0.51 -26.32
CA LEU A 872 38.34 -1.95 -26.26
C LEU A 872 37.38 -2.28 -25.11
N HIS A 873 37.59 -1.72 -23.92
CA HIS A 873 36.73 -1.88 -22.78
C HIS A 873 35.28 -1.41 -23.08
N ALA A 874 35.11 -0.22 -23.67
CA ALA A 874 33.83 0.30 -24.08
C ALA A 874 33.09 -0.58 -25.12
N VAL A 875 33.82 -1.18 -26.05
CA VAL A 875 33.27 -2.11 -27.03
C VAL A 875 32.83 -3.42 -26.37
N VAL A 876 33.62 -3.92 -25.42
CA VAL A 876 33.31 -5.15 -24.67
C VAL A 876 32.09 -4.93 -23.79
N GLU A 877 32.01 -3.81 -23.06
CA GLU A 877 30.81 -3.45 -22.26
C GLU A 877 29.56 -3.36 -23.14
N GLU A 878 29.63 -2.71 -24.27
CA GLU A 878 28.50 -2.62 -25.19
C GLU A 878 28.15 -4.00 -25.77
N ARG A 879 29.13 -4.86 -26.04
CA ARG A 879 28.88 -6.22 -26.53
C ARG A 879 28.10 -7.10 -25.51
N LEU A 880 28.32 -6.92 -24.19
CA LEU A 880 27.62 -7.64 -23.15
C LEU A 880 26.11 -7.44 -23.16
N ARG A 881 25.63 -6.35 -23.71
CA ARG A 881 24.21 -6.02 -23.81
C ARG A 881 23.44 -6.85 -24.83
N TYR A 882 24.14 -7.48 -25.78
CA TYR A 882 23.49 -8.23 -26.85
C TYR A 882 23.57 -9.73 -26.59
N VAL A 883 22.40 -10.34 -26.52
CA VAL A 883 22.23 -11.80 -26.28
C VAL A 883 21.94 -12.50 -27.62
N PRO A 884 22.59 -13.61 -27.94
CA PRO A 884 23.62 -14.31 -27.16
C PRO A 884 25.00 -13.61 -27.24
N VAL A 885 25.72 -13.60 -26.11
CA VAL A 885 27.06 -13.01 -26.04
C VAL A 885 28.07 -13.81 -26.84
N GLY A 886 27.88 -15.12 -26.93
CA GLY A 886 28.73 -16.03 -27.70
C GLY A 886 30.07 -16.35 -27.04
N TRP A 887 30.23 -16.05 -25.75
CA TRP A 887 31.44 -16.34 -24.98
C TRP A 887 31.28 -17.64 -24.19
N THR A 888 32.40 -18.30 -23.88
CA THR A 888 32.42 -19.55 -23.14
C THR A 888 32.06 -19.38 -21.64
N LYS A 889 32.35 -18.20 -21.09
CA LYS A 889 32.01 -17.82 -19.71
C LYS A 889 31.46 -16.41 -19.69
N SER A 890 30.54 -16.16 -18.75
CA SER A 890 30.09 -14.82 -18.43
C SER A 890 31.14 -14.14 -17.56
N TYR A 891 31.50 -12.90 -17.89
CA TYR A 891 32.40 -12.05 -17.13
C TYR A 891 31.89 -10.61 -17.16
N GLU A 892 32.03 -9.87 -16.08
CA GLU A 892 31.35 -8.57 -15.88
C GLU A 892 32.14 -7.38 -16.42
N PHE A 893 33.47 -7.52 -16.65
CA PHE A 893 34.36 -6.45 -17.11
C PHE A 893 34.19 -5.14 -16.32
N SER A 894 34.46 -5.20 -15.04
CA SER A 894 34.23 -4.10 -14.12
C SER A 894 35.23 -2.91 -14.33
N GLU A 895 34.85 -1.75 -13.80
CA GLU A 895 35.74 -0.59 -13.70
C GLU A 895 37.05 -0.93 -12.94
N THR A 896 36.97 -1.86 -12.00
CA THR A 896 38.15 -2.34 -11.26
C THR A 896 39.10 -3.10 -12.15
N ASP A 897 38.59 -3.93 -13.08
CA ASP A 897 39.41 -4.65 -14.05
C ASP A 897 40.11 -3.68 -14.99
N LEU A 898 39.39 -2.64 -15.45
CA LEU A 898 39.99 -1.57 -16.24
C LEU A 898 41.11 -0.86 -15.49
N LYS A 899 40.92 -0.50 -14.19
CA LYS A 899 41.94 0.13 -13.36
C LYS A 899 43.15 -0.78 -13.16
N CYS A 900 42.93 -2.07 -12.93
CA CYS A 900 43.99 -3.06 -12.83
C CYS A 900 44.78 -3.20 -14.15
N SER A 901 44.05 -3.31 -15.26
CA SER A 901 44.60 -3.39 -16.60
C SER A 901 45.48 -2.16 -16.95
N LEU A 902 45.00 -0.96 -16.63
CA LEU A 902 45.76 0.28 -16.78
C LEU A 902 47.02 0.30 -15.89
N ALA A 903 46.95 -0.23 -14.66
CA ALA A 903 48.12 -0.30 -13.78
C ALA A 903 49.18 -1.31 -14.28
N VAL A 904 48.75 -2.43 -14.86
CA VAL A 904 49.63 -3.42 -15.49
C VAL A 904 50.28 -2.81 -16.76
N LEU A 905 49.47 -2.13 -17.57
CA LEU A 905 49.92 -1.45 -18.78
C LEU A 905 50.95 -0.38 -18.48
N ASP A 906 50.77 0.39 -17.38
CA ASP A 906 51.77 1.35 -16.92
C ASP A 906 53.12 0.72 -16.64
N ARG A 907 53.14 -0.42 -15.97
CA ARG A 907 54.38 -1.15 -15.68
C ARG A 907 55.07 -1.61 -16.97
N TRP A 908 54.29 -2.07 -17.94
CA TRP A 908 54.85 -2.49 -19.23
C TRP A 908 55.37 -1.31 -20.07
N ILE A 909 54.65 -0.17 -20.10
CA ILE A 909 55.08 1.05 -20.75
C ILE A 909 56.33 1.58 -20.08
N ALA A 910 56.43 1.60 -18.75
CA ALA A 910 57.62 2.04 -18.04
C ALA A 910 58.81 1.14 -18.34
N ALA A 911 58.62 -0.19 -18.38
CA ALA A 911 59.68 -1.14 -18.74
C ALA A 911 60.12 -0.99 -20.21
N ALA A 912 59.23 -0.75 -21.14
CA ALA A 912 59.55 -0.59 -22.58
C ALA A 912 60.16 0.78 -22.91
N SER A 913 59.78 1.83 -22.17
CA SER A 913 60.28 3.19 -22.43
C SER A 913 61.67 3.45 -21.85
N HIS A 914 62.11 2.67 -20.88
CA HIS A 914 63.40 2.91 -20.18
C HIS A 914 63.55 4.36 -19.68
N GLY A 915 62.43 5.07 -19.38
CA GLY A 915 62.49 6.47 -18.94
C GLY A 915 62.63 7.51 -20.10
N LEU A 916 62.56 7.11 -21.33
CA LEU A 916 62.63 8.02 -22.49
C LEU A 916 61.26 8.69 -22.76
N ALA A 917 61.28 9.87 -23.40
CA ALA A 917 60.08 10.63 -23.76
C ALA A 917 59.29 9.95 -24.89
N HIS A 918 59.89 9.10 -25.65
CA HIS A 918 59.29 8.31 -26.73
C HIS A 918 59.58 6.82 -26.54
N MET A 919 58.63 6.00 -26.91
CA MET A 919 58.74 4.56 -26.84
C MET A 919 58.54 3.96 -28.25
N ASP A 920 59.35 2.95 -28.62
CA ASP A 920 59.05 2.15 -29.81
C ASP A 920 57.83 1.25 -29.56
N PRO A 921 56.73 1.42 -30.31
CA PRO A 921 55.55 0.57 -30.18
C PRO A 921 55.82 -0.93 -30.32
N ALA A 922 56.88 -1.31 -31.09
CA ALA A 922 57.25 -2.71 -31.25
C ALA A 922 57.88 -3.33 -29.98
N ALA A 923 58.33 -2.51 -29.03
CA ALA A 923 58.87 -2.97 -27.74
C ALA A 923 57.80 -3.48 -26.77
N LEU A 924 56.49 -3.18 -27.02
CA LEU A 924 55.37 -3.70 -26.23
C LEU A 924 54.97 -5.11 -26.68
N ASN A 925 54.72 -5.98 -25.72
CA ASN A 925 54.11 -7.29 -26.00
C ASN A 925 52.64 -7.13 -26.31
N TRP A 926 52.25 -6.96 -27.56
CA TRP A 926 50.87 -6.73 -28.00
C TRP A 926 49.96 -7.93 -27.76
N GLU A 927 50.46 -9.16 -27.69
CA GLU A 927 49.67 -10.32 -27.34
C GLU A 927 49.24 -10.25 -25.90
N ALA A 928 50.16 -9.84 -25.01
CA ALA A 928 49.84 -9.64 -23.60
C ALA A 928 48.89 -8.45 -23.39
N VAL A 929 49.06 -7.35 -24.14
CA VAL A 929 48.15 -6.18 -24.11
C VAL A 929 46.74 -6.56 -24.54
N ARG A 930 46.58 -7.40 -25.58
CA ARG A 930 45.26 -7.93 -25.99
C ARG A 930 44.60 -8.83 -24.97
N ALA A 931 45.37 -9.44 -24.11
CA ALA A 931 44.89 -10.34 -23.06
C ALA A 931 44.63 -9.64 -21.69
N LEU A 932 44.78 -8.30 -21.63
CA LEU A 932 44.57 -7.54 -20.39
C LEU A 932 43.12 -7.42 -19.94
N LEU A 933 42.19 -7.52 -20.88
CA LEU A 933 40.75 -7.45 -20.61
C LEU A 933 40.05 -8.78 -20.76
#